data_d128e86ec228bc7ff5d8d7f3c1cf232b
#
_entry.id   d128e86ec228bc7ff5d8d7f3c1cf232b
#
_cell.length_a   1.000
_cell.length_b   1.000
_cell.length_c   1.000
_cell.angle_alpha   90.00
_cell.angle_beta   90.00
_cell.angle_gamma   90.00
#
_symmetry.space_group_name_H-M   'P 1'
#
loop_
_entity.id
_entity.type
_entity.pdbx_description
1 polymer ?
#
loop_
_entity_poly.entity_id
_entity_poly.type
_entity_poly.pdbx_seq_one_letter_code
_entity_poly.pdbx_strand_id
1 'polypeptide(L)'
;DIDNKKVNIKAYLDKHATKELSLNIKIKTENGFIEKNTIIKAGQLKMSFDIEIPEMRLWTLDDPYLYEVEVKLDNDIVESYFGMRKISTMNLPGTEHPYVALNNKPIYLQLALDQSYHPDGYYTFPTDKFMKEEILRSKSIGLNGIRVHIKLEVPRKLYWADKLGILVVEDLPNSWGEPDKYMRKESEYTLEEMIKRDYNHPSIFSWVIFNEQWGLKTKDENNNENILPETYNWVTSMYYKAKGLDQSRLIEDNSLCCEGLHTATDLNSWHAYLPGYDWEDYLKDQVKKNFKGGNHLYYNGFKQENQPFLNSECGNVWGYSGSTGDIDWSYDYHRMMNSFRKFPEVAGWLYTEHHDVINEWNGYWKYDRSEKDTGLNNIFNGMSLNDFHSTVYVSNGGDITRTVKGNENIEIPIYLSSMTNKNYGNELFLHYQMLHLDYVGIEKEIDKGVVKIDYFPWMNKSVSPIEIKASKYSGLSKIYFTLENKEGKIIHRNFMHLVVKSEIKIPKTFVSSIPVKEYSSSKWSKRKWEVLDGLKVNGTGKGFFELKISVPSNLDLDGNKEAYFIVEASSKQLYEKDKGKEYDETGIDYMRGSKVSPHKNPNSYPMTDEIKFPSEINVSINDKRKLKKVLVDDPADHRGILSWHNQKIYSPKTKDKDCWERPEEERPFLKEAGSYGYLVKIPV
;
A
#
# COMPACT_ATOMS: atom_id res chain seq x y z
N ASP A 1 2.25 -8.30 31.73
CA ASP A 1 2.39 -6.99 32.39
C ASP A 1 3.86 -6.56 32.43
N ILE A 2 4.27 -5.76 31.43
CA ILE A 2 5.67 -5.33 31.30
C ILE A 2 6.06 -4.30 32.37
N ASP A 3 5.11 -3.53 32.88
CA ASP A 3 5.39 -2.48 33.86
C ASP A 3 5.76 -3.09 35.24
N ASN A 4 5.13 -4.22 35.58
CA ASN A 4 5.41 -4.98 36.80
C ASN A 4 6.30 -6.23 36.58
N LYS A 5 6.78 -6.45 35.34
CA LYS A 5 7.62 -7.59 34.95
C LYS A 5 6.98 -8.95 35.32
N LYS A 6 5.71 -9.13 35.00
CA LYS A 6 4.93 -10.32 35.32
C LYS A 6 4.20 -10.86 34.12
N VAL A 7 4.03 -12.17 34.09
CA VAL A 7 3.07 -12.87 33.21
C VAL A 7 2.00 -13.51 34.07
N ASN A 8 0.73 -13.30 33.71
CA ASN A 8 -0.37 -14.04 34.30
C ASN A 8 -0.66 -15.28 33.45
N ILE A 9 -0.61 -16.44 34.06
CA ILE A 9 -0.92 -17.72 33.42
C ILE A 9 -2.28 -18.22 33.92
N LYS A 10 -3.17 -18.52 32.97
CA LYS A 10 -4.48 -19.14 33.23
C LYS A 10 -4.47 -20.56 32.68
N ALA A 11 -4.60 -21.55 33.57
CA ALA A 11 -4.73 -22.95 33.20
C ALA A 11 -6.19 -23.39 33.32
N TYR A 12 -6.70 -24.07 32.31
CA TYR A 12 -8.06 -24.61 32.25
C TYR A 12 -7.97 -26.14 32.10
N LEU A 13 -8.77 -26.84 32.87
CA LEU A 13 -8.94 -28.28 32.77
C LEU A 13 -10.17 -28.61 31.90
N ASP A 14 -10.17 -29.74 31.25
CA ASP A 14 -11.34 -30.24 30.50
C ASP A 14 -12.49 -30.66 31.45
N LYS A 15 -12.14 -31.03 32.67
CA LYS A 15 -13.08 -31.47 33.72
C LYS A 15 -12.63 -30.95 35.09
N HIS A 16 -13.58 -30.85 36.01
CA HIS A 16 -13.27 -30.55 37.41
C HIS A 16 -12.28 -31.57 37.99
N ALA A 17 -11.25 -31.08 38.66
CA ALA A 17 -10.31 -31.95 39.38
C ALA A 17 -11.04 -32.82 40.40
N THR A 18 -10.85 -34.11 40.35
CA THR A 18 -11.47 -35.06 41.29
C THR A 18 -10.66 -35.26 42.57
N LYS A 19 -9.39 -34.86 42.55
CA LYS A 19 -8.41 -34.88 43.65
C LYS A 19 -7.47 -33.67 43.52
N GLU A 20 -6.60 -33.48 44.49
CA GLU A 20 -5.50 -32.53 44.34
C GLU A 20 -4.54 -32.99 43.24
N LEU A 21 -4.17 -32.06 42.33
CA LEU A 21 -3.28 -32.29 41.21
C LEU A 21 -2.10 -31.33 41.28
N SER A 22 -0.89 -31.85 41.09
CA SER A 22 0.32 -31.03 41.02
C SER A 22 0.46 -30.42 39.64
N LEU A 23 0.54 -29.08 39.55
CA LEU A 23 0.80 -28.33 38.34
C LEU A 23 2.21 -27.73 38.42
N ASN A 24 3.08 -28.15 37.52
CA ASN A 24 4.41 -27.56 37.33
C ASN A 24 4.43 -26.74 36.05
N ILE A 25 4.96 -25.52 36.13
CA ILE A 25 5.16 -24.64 34.98
C ILE A 25 6.63 -24.27 34.89
N LYS A 26 7.17 -24.45 33.71
CA LYS A 26 8.56 -24.17 33.40
C LYS A 26 8.64 -23.18 32.23
N ILE A 27 9.21 -22.00 32.47
CA ILE A 27 9.40 -20.94 31.46
C ILE A 27 10.87 -20.89 31.11
N LYS A 28 11.20 -21.06 29.85
CA LYS A 28 12.58 -20.92 29.35
C LYS A 28 12.92 -19.46 29.19
N THR A 29 14.06 -19.06 29.75
CA THR A 29 14.66 -17.71 29.62
C THR A 29 16.03 -17.84 28.97
N GLU A 30 16.68 -16.71 28.66
CA GLU A 30 18.05 -16.72 28.13
C GLU A 30 19.06 -17.35 29.08
N ASN A 31 18.86 -17.19 30.39
CA ASN A 31 19.80 -17.60 31.44
C ASN A 31 19.38 -18.88 32.19
N GLY A 32 18.40 -19.62 31.65
CA GLY A 32 17.91 -20.84 32.29
C GLY A 32 16.39 -20.97 32.30
N PHE A 33 15.84 -21.32 33.42
CA PHE A 33 14.39 -21.57 33.55
C PHE A 33 13.84 -20.90 34.79
N ILE A 34 12.61 -20.40 34.69
CA ILE A 34 11.79 -20.02 35.84
C ILE A 34 10.77 -21.16 36.06
N GLU A 35 10.76 -21.72 37.25
CA GLU A 35 9.83 -22.81 37.60
C GLU A 35 8.84 -22.37 38.67
N LYS A 36 7.59 -22.76 38.49
CA LYS A 36 6.51 -22.54 39.43
C LYS A 36 5.74 -23.86 39.69
N ASN A 37 5.71 -24.28 40.92
CA ASN A 37 4.89 -25.42 41.35
C ASN A 37 3.68 -24.89 42.11
N THR A 38 2.52 -25.46 41.81
CA THR A 38 1.27 -25.12 42.50
C THR A 38 0.33 -26.32 42.49
N ILE A 39 -0.75 -26.26 43.27
CA ILE A 39 -1.73 -27.35 43.42
C ILE A 39 -3.09 -26.86 42.92
N ILE A 40 -3.69 -27.63 42.04
CA ILE A 40 -5.10 -27.52 41.68
C ILE A 40 -5.90 -28.36 42.66
N LYS A 41 -6.80 -27.72 43.42
CA LYS A 41 -7.61 -28.41 44.43
C LYS A 41 -8.75 -29.20 43.79
N ALA A 42 -9.20 -30.24 44.47
CA ALA A 42 -10.41 -30.96 44.08
C ALA A 42 -11.59 -29.98 43.87
N GLY A 43 -12.37 -30.18 42.83
CA GLY A 43 -13.49 -29.31 42.44
C GLY A 43 -13.13 -28.11 41.59
N GLN A 44 -11.84 -27.78 41.41
CA GLN A 44 -11.43 -26.67 40.52
C GLN A 44 -11.43 -27.11 39.06
N LEU A 45 -11.82 -26.19 38.18
CA LEU A 45 -11.77 -26.30 36.71
C LEU A 45 -10.72 -25.39 36.11
N LYS A 46 -10.33 -24.34 36.81
CA LYS A 46 -9.37 -23.32 36.34
C LYS A 46 -8.49 -22.81 37.47
N MET A 47 -7.32 -22.35 37.10
CA MET A 47 -6.39 -21.67 38.00
C MET A 47 -5.76 -20.49 37.28
N SER A 48 -5.48 -19.41 38.01
CA SER A 48 -4.76 -18.23 37.50
C SER A 48 -3.72 -17.80 38.54
N PHE A 49 -2.53 -17.45 38.10
CA PHE A 49 -1.44 -16.99 38.97
C PHE A 49 -0.41 -16.17 38.18
N ASP A 50 0.28 -15.29 38.90
CA ASP A 50 1.35 -14.47 38.35
C ASP A 50 2.71 -15.14 38.52
N ILE A 51 3.56 -14.97 37.52
CA ILE A 51 4.97 -15.36 37.54
C ILE A 51 5.80 -14.12 37.23
N GLU A 52 6.78 -13.82 38.07
CA GLU A 52 7.72 -12.74 37.85
C GLU A 52 8.75 -13.15 36.80
N ILE A 53 9.08 -12.21 35.89
CA ILE A 53 10.11 -12.34 34.87
C ILE A 53 11.16 -11.23 35.12
N PRO A 54 12.10 -11.39 36.08
CA PRO A 54 12.98 -10.33 36.54
C PRO A 54 13.87 -9.76 35.42
N GLU A 55 14.43 -10.64 34.58
CA GLU A 55 15.26 -10.31 33.42
C GLU A 55 14.41 -10.37 32.14
N MET A 56 13.40 -9.50 32.11
CA MET A 56 12.42 -9.48 31.02
C MET A 56 13.01 -8.97 29.72
N ARG A 57 12.90 -9.78 28.65
CA ARG A 57 13.14 -9.39 27.27
C ARG A 57 11.80 -9.15 26.57
N LEU A 58 11.64 -7.95 26.02
CA LEU A 58 10.39 -7.58 25.36
C LEU A 58 10.29 -8.19 23.96
N TRP A 59 9.09 -8.57 23.57
CA TRP A 59 8.76 -8.84 22.18
C TRP A 59 8.63 -7.49 21.43
N THR A 60 9.39 -7.34 20.35
CA THR A 60 9.35 -6.16 19.48
C THR A 60 9.39 -6.60 18.01
N LEU A 61 9.18 -5.67 17.08
CA LEU A 61 9.22 -5.97 15.63
C LEU A 61 10.64 -6.32 15.14
N ASP A 62 11.67 -5.74 15.78
CA ASP A 62 13.08 -5.97 15.44
C ASP A 62 13.69 -7.14 16.26
N ASP A 63 13.12 -7.42 17.43
CA ASP A 63 13.55 -8.49 18.34
C ASP A 63 12.33 -9.24 18.92
N PRO A 64 11.73 -10.14 18.13
CA PRO A 64 10.50 -10.83 18.48
C PRO A 64 10.74 -12.03 19.43
N TYR A 65 11.21 -11.75 20.64
CA TYR A 65 11.55 -12.78 21.59
C TYR A 65 10.30 -13.48 22.14
N LEU A 66 10.30 -14.82 22.08
CA LEU A 66 9.23 -15.67 22.60
C LEU A 66 9.76 -16.52 23.75
N TYR A 67 9.06 -16.49 24.89
CA TYR A 67 9.28 -17.37 26.02
C TYR A 67 8.57 -18.68 25.78
N GLU A 68 9.32 -19.79 25.72
CA GLU A 68 8.76 -21.14 25.65
C GLU A 68 8.29 -21.57 27.03
N VAL A 69 7.10 -22.18 27.11
CA VAL A 69 6.45 -22.59 28.35
C VAL A 69 6.08 -24.07 28.28
N GLU A 70 6.51 -24.85 29.25
CA GLU A 70 6.04 -26.18 29.48
C GLU A 70 5.12 -26.18 30.72
N VAL A 71 3.92 -26.70 30.56
CA VAL A 71 2.94 -26.87 31.64
C VAL A 71 2.71 -28.34 31.82
N LYS A 72 3.05 -28.88 33.01
CA LYS A 72 2.93 -30.28 33.34
C LYS A 72 1.90 -30.50 34.45
N LEU A 73 0.89 -31.31 34.18
CA LEU A 73 -0.12 -31.74 35.11
C LEU A 73 -0.10 -33.27 35.21
N ASP A 74 0.46 -33.82 36.32
CA ASP A 74 0.74 -35.26 36.44
C ASP A 74 1.55 -35.79 35.23
N ASN A 75 0.89 -36.55 34.35
CA ASN A 75 1.49 -37.10 33.10
C ASN A 75 1.13 -36.33 31.84
N ASP A 76 0.28 -35.31 31.93
CA ASP A 76 -0.10 -34.47 30.82
C ASP A 76 0.88 -33.29 30.68
N ILE A 77 1.37 -33.07 29.48
CA ILE A 77 2.34 -32.00 29.19
C ILE A 77 1.81 -31.19 28.04
N VAL A 78 1.70 -29.89 28.27
CA VAL A 78 1.34 -28.89 27.23
C VAL A 78 2.50 -27.95 27.03
N GLU A 79 2.93 -27.81 25.78
CA GLU A 79 3.92 -26.81 25.35
C GLU A 79 3.22 -25.62 24.75
N SER A 80 3.67 -24.42 25.11
CA SER A 80 3.13 -23.15 24.64
C SER A 80 4.23 -22.10 24.61
N TYR A 81 3.86 -20.87 24.27
CA TYR A 81 4.76 -19.71 24.32
C TYR A 81 4.00 -18.42 24.58
N PHE A 82 4.73 -17.37 24.92
CA PHE A 82 4.21 -15.99 24.97
C PHE A 82 5.31 -14.98 24.65
N GLY A 83 4.90 -13.76 24.24
CA GLY A 83 5.79 -12.60 24.12
C GLY A 83 5.46 -11.56 25.19
N MET A 84 6.47 -11.07 25.89
CA MET A 84 6.30 -9.97 26.85
C MET A 84 6.16 -8.65 26.08
N ARG A 85 4.93 -8.15 25.97
CA ARG A 85 4.63 -6.90 25.25
C ARG A 85 3.41 -6.19 25.84
N LYS A 86 3.28 -4.90 25.55
CA LYS A 86 2.12 -4.08 25.90
C LYS A 86 1.65 -3.32 24.67
N ILE A 87 0.36 -3.44 24.37
CA ILE A 87 -0.34 -2.61 23.40
C ILE A 87 -1.14 -1.55 24.15
N SER A 88 -1.05 -0.32 23.72
CA SER A 88 -1.79 0.82 24.29
C SER A 88 -1.90 1.94 23.26
N THR A 89 -2.47 3.05 23.64
CA THR A 89 -2.41 4.30 22.88
C THR A 89 -1.57 5.33 23.62
N MET A 90 -0.88 6.20 22.89
CA MET A 90 -0.15 7.33 23.44
C MET A 90 -0.02 8.42 22.38
N ASN A 91 0.23 9.62 22.79
CA ASN A 91 0.46 10.71 21.84
C ASN A 91 1.81 10.60 21.16
N LEU A 92 1.87 10.98 19.89
CA LEU A 92 3.12 11.21 19.18
C LEU A 92 3.94 12.26 19.94
N PRO A 93 5.24 12.03 20.21
CA PRO A 93 6.05 12.94 21.02
C PRO A 93 5.98 14.40 20.54
N GLY A 94 5.69 15.31 21.46
CA GLY A 94 5.57 16.74 21.18
C GLY A 94 4.26 17.18 20.52
N THR A 95 3.26 16.28 20.43
CA THR A 95 1.96 16.57 19.84
C THR A 95 0.81 16.06 20.71
N GLU A 96 -0.42 16.36 20.33
CA GLU A 96 -1.65 15.78 20.91
C GLU A 96 -2.25 14.67 20.03
N HIS A 97 -1.53 14.18 19.02
CA HIS A 97 -2.02 13.18 18.08
C HIS A 97 -1.89 11.77 18.66
N PRO A 98 -2.99 11.04 18.89
CA PRO A 98 -2.96 9.68 19.43
C PRO A 98 -2.40 8.67 18.40
N TYR A 99 -1.55 7.78 18.87
CA TYR A 99 -0.96 6.68 18.10
C TYR A 99 -1.11 5.36 18.84
N VAL A 100 -1.10 4.27 18.10
CA VAL A 100 -0.90 2.94 18.70
C VAL A 100 0.51 2.88 19.26
N ALA A 101 0.64 2.29 20.45
CA ALA A 101 1.93 2.13 21.10
C ALA A 101 2.24 0.66 21.39
N LEU A 102 3.46 0.24 21.08
CA LEU A 102 4.05 -1.02 21.49
C LEU A 102 5.12 -0.76 22.56
N ASN A 103 4.95 -1.38 23.72
CA ASN A 103 5.89 -1.26 24.83
C ASN A 103 6.15 0.20 25.23
N ASN A 104 5.08 0.99 25.35
CA ASN A 104 5.11 2.39 25.70
C ASN A 104 5.89 3.28 24.70
N LYS A 105 5.95 2.88 23.42
CA LYS A 105 6.53 3.66 22.32
C LYS A 105 5.56 3.74 21.18
N PRO A 106 5.30 4.91 20.58
CA PRO A 106 4.38 5.02 19.47
C PRO A 106 4.90 4.27 18.24
N ILE A 107 3.99 3.80 17.41
CA ILE A 107 4.28 3.16 16.13
C ILE A 107 3.47 3.85 15.05
N TYR A 108 4.13 4.21 13.95
CA TYR A 108 3.44 4.55 12.71
C TYR A 108 3.09 3.25 11.98
N LEU A 109 1.81 2.97 11.83
CA LEU A 109 1.34 1.72 11.25
C LEU A 109 1.46 1.78 9.72
N GLN A 110 2.14 0.79 9.15
CA GLN A 110 2.32 0.58 7.72
C GLN A 110 1.89 -0.84 7.40
N LEU A 111 0.62 -1.01 7.09
CA LEU A 111 -0.04 -2.30 7.02
C LEU A 111 -0.43 -2.65 5.59
N ALA A 112 -0.63 -3.94 5.33
CA ALA A 112 -1.33 -4.42 4.15
C ALA A 112 -2.52 -5.29 4.53
N LEU A 113 -3.61 -5.15 3.79
CA LEU A 113 -4.73 -6.06 3.87
C LEU A 113 -4.32 -7.40 3.29
N ASP A 114 -4.51 -8.46 4.04
CA ASP A 114 -4.16 -9.82 3.65
C ASP A 114 -5.42 -10.69 3.66
N GLN A 115 -5.93 -10.97 2.48
CA GLN A 115 -7.07 -11.88 2.35
C GLN A 115 -6.66 -13.34 2.52
N SER A 116 -5.35 -13.61 2.51
CA SER A 116 -4.78 -14.92 2.84
C SER A 116 -5.27 -16.07 1.95
N TYR A 117 -5.56 -15.78 0.68
CA TYR A 117 -5.91 -16.79 -0.32
C TYR A 117 -4.66 -17.36 -1.00
N HIS A 118 -4.77 -18.62 -1.40
CA HIS A 118 -3.77 -19.30 -2.22
C HIS A 118 -4.39 -19.84 -3.51
N PRO A 119 -3.72 -19.77 -4.67
CA PRO A 119 -4.28 -20.22 -5.94
C PRO A 119 -4.82 -21.65 -5.93
N ASP A 120 -4.10 -22.57 -5.29
CA ASP A 120 -4.45 -24.00 -5.29
C ASP A 120 -5.26 -24.43 -4.07
N GLY A 121 -5.06 -23.78 -2.93
CA GLY A 121 -5.62 -24.19 -1.65
C GLY A 121 -6.73 -23.28 -1.10
N TYR A 122 -7.00 -22.18 -1.75
CA TYR A 122 -7.94 -21.13 -1.31
C TYR A 122 -7.63 -20.67 0.13
N TYR A 123 -8.27 -21.23 1.13
CA TYR A 123 -8.06 -20.90 2.55
C TYR A 123 -6.91 -21.67 3.21
N THR A 124 -6.23 -22.55 2.49
CA THR A 124 -5.13 -23.38 3.02
C THR A 124 -3.83 -23.10 2.27
N PHE A 125 -2.74 -23.11 3.01
CA PHE A 125 -1.42 -22.89 2.43
C PHE A 125 -0.73 -24.23 2.14
N PRO A 126 0.12 -24.28 1.09
CA PRO A 126 0.74 -25.54 0.66
C PRO A 126 1.75 -26.07 1.69
N THR A 127 2.46 -25.20 2.41
CA THR A 127 3.53 -25.59 3.34
C THR A 127 3.73 -24.57 4.46
N ASP A 128 4.32 -25.03 5.56
CA ASP A 128 4.79 -24.17 6.64
C ASP A 128 5.79 -23.10 6.18
N LYS A 129 6.68 -23.48 5.25
CA LYS A 129 7.63 -22.57 4.63
C LYS A 129 6.92 -21.43 3.89
N PHE A 130 5.84 -21.72 3.18
CA PHE A 130 5.06 -20.71 2.47
C PHE A 130 4.48 -19.67 3.45
N MET A 131 3.87 -20.11 4.55
CA MET A 131 3.33 -19.21 5.58
C MET A 131 4.42 -18.31 6.18
N LYS A 132 5.62 -18.87 6.43
CA LYS A 132 6.78 -18.09 6.86
C LYS A 132 7.18 -17.04 5.84
N GLU A 133 7.21 -17.41 4.56
CA GLU A 133 7.59 -16.51 3.47
C GLU A 133 6.58 -15.37 3.27
N GLU A 134 5.29 -15.56 3.52
CA GLU A 134 4.29 -14.49 3.51
C GLU A 134 4.65 -13.35 4.47
N ILE A 135 5.04 -13.72 5.69
CA ILE A 135 5.48 -12.74 6.70
C ILE A 135 6.79 -12.06 6.28
N LEU A 136 7.74 -12.82 5.74
CA LEU A 136 9.01 -12.26 5.25
C LEU A 136 8.81 -11.32 4.06
N ARG A 137 7.86 -11.60 3.16
CA ARG A 137 7.48 -10.69 2.06
C ARG A 137 7.02 -9.34 2.61
N SER A 138 6.09 -9.34 3.55
CA SER A 138 5.63 -8.08 4.18
C SER A 138 6.79 -7.27 4.74
N LYS A 139 7.68 -7.91 5.49
CA LYS A 139 8.87 -7.24 6.08
C LYS A 139 9.86 -6.77 5.01
N SER A 140 10.01 -7.51 3.92
CA SER A 140 10.98 -7.20 2.86
C SER A 140 10.72 -5.88 2.15
N ILE A 141 9.47 -5.44 2.11
CA ILE A 141 9.07 -4.14 1.54
C ILE A 141 8.86 -3.05 2.61
N GLY A 142 9.19 -3.32 3.89
CA GLY A 142 9.13 -2.33 4.96
C GLY A 142 7.77 -2.23 5.67
N LEU A 143 6.83 -3.13 5.43
CA LEU A 143 5.61 -3.20 6.22
C LEU A 143 5.91 -3.66 7.65
N ASN A 144 5.14 -3.15 8.60
CA ASN A 144 5.24 -3.54 10.01
C ASN A 144 4.00 -4.28 10.51
N GLY A 145 3.00 -4.50 9.65
CA GLY A 145 1.83 -5.29 10.01
C GLY A 145 1.01 -5.73 8.79
N ILE A 146 0.08 -6.63 9.07
CA ILE A 146 -0.94 -7.12 8.14
C ILE A 146 -2.30 -7.10 8.84
N ARG A 147 -3.36 -6.98 8.06
CA ARG A 147 -4.73 -7.19 8.51
C ARG A 147 -5.29 -8.43 7.82
N VAL A 148 -5.63 -9.44 8.60
CA VAL A 148 -6.30 -10.64 8.10
C VAL A 148 -7.77 -10.32 7.87
N HIS A 149 -8.13 -10.14 6.61
CA HIS A 149 -9.40 -9.53 6.22
C HIS A 149 -10.58 -10.51 6.28
N ILE A 150 -11.55 -10.16 7.13
CA ILE A 150 -12.85 -10.84 7.35
C ILE A 150 -12.78 -12.37 7.46
N LYS A 151 -11.68 -12.89 7.96
CA LYS A 151 -11.49 -14.33 8.21
C LYS A 151 -10.63 -14.58 9.43
N LEU A 152 -10.70 -15.79 9.98
CA LEU A 152 -9.79 -16.26 11.00
C LEU A 152 -8.54 -16.85 10.34
N GLU A 153 -7.37 -16.37 10.74
CA GLU A 153 -6.13 -16.87 10.16
C GLU A 153 -5.77 -18.27 10.65
N VAL A 154 -4.95 -18.96 9.87
CA VAL A 154 -4.36 -20.23 10.27
C VAL A 154 -3.39 -19.99 11.43
N PRO A 155 -3.56 -20.65 12.61
CA PRO A 155 -2.73 -20.40 13.78
C PRO A 155 -1.23 -20.55 13.51
N ARG A 156 -0.85 -21.40 12.58
CA ARG A 156 0.56 -21.56 12.17
C ARG A 156 1.12 -20.34 11.47
N LYS A 157 0.31 -19.57 10.72
CA LYS A 157 0.75 -18.29 10.12
C LYS A 157 0.88 -17.21 11.20
N LEU A 158 -0.02 -17.18 12.18
CA LEU A 158 0.09 -16.31 13.37
C LEU A 158 1.37 -16.61 14.17
N TYR A 159 1.74 -17.88 14.33
CA TYR A 159 3.03 -18.25 14.95
C TYR A 159 4.22 -17.63 14.18
N TRP A 160 4.19 -17.63 12.86
CA TRP A 160 5.26 -16.99 12.09
C TRP A 160 5.26 -15.46 12.22
N ALA A 161 4.08 -14.84 12.37
CA ALA A 161 3.97 -13.41 12.69
C ALA A 161 4.62 -13.11 14.06
N ASP A 162 4.34 -13.94 15.08
CA ASP A 162 4.96 -13.84 16.41
C ASP A 162 6.47 -14.02 16.35
N LYS A 163 6.93 -15.04 15.62
CA LYS A 163 8.35 -15.44 15.56
C LYS A 163 9.22 -14.49 14.77
N LEU A 164 8.65 -13.83 13.77
CA LEU A 164 9.36 -12.93 12.86
C LEU A 164 9.14 -11.45 13.19
N GLY A 165 8.21 -11.14 14.09
CA GLY A 165 7.95 -9.77 14.55
C GLY A 165 7.25 -8.92 13.50
N ILE A 166 5.97 -9.18 13.27
CA ILE A 166 5.05 -8.33 12.51
C ILE A 166 3.76 -8.17 13.30
N LEU A 167 3.12 -7.01 13.21
CA LEU A 167 1.82 -6.79 13.85
C LEU A 167 0.70 -7.43 13.03
N VAL A 168 -0.34 -7.88 13.72
CA VAL A 168 -1.54 -8.46 13.09
C VAL A 168 -2.78 -7.75 13.60
N VAL A 169 -3.65 -7.38 12.68
CA VAL A 169 -5.06 -7.09 12.92
C VAL A 169 -5.84 -8.31 12.49
N GLU A 170 -6.70 -8.84 13.34
CA GLU A 170 -7.51 -9.99 12.99
C GLU A 170 -9.00 -9.64 13.03
N ASP A 171 -9.68 -9.94 11.92
CA ASP A 171 -11.08 -9.61 11.72
C ASP A 171 -11.99 -10.76 12.07
N LEU A 172 -13.13 -10.45 12.69
CA LEU A 172 -14.24 -11.38 12.77
C LEU A 172 -14.81 -11.61 11.36
N PRO A 173 -15.07 -12.83 10.92
CA PRO A 173 -15.79 -13.10 9.68
C PRO A 173 -17.16 -12.42 9.68
N ASN A 174 -17.45 -11.66 8.61
CA ASN A 174 -18.70 -10.93 8.51
C ASN A 174 -19.74 -11.64 7.64
N SER A 175 -21.02 -11.36 7.92
CA SER A 175 -22.14 -11.77 7.11
C SER A 175 -22.44 -10.74 6.01
N TRP A 176 -23.04 -11.19 4.90
CA TRP A 176 -23.58 -10.34 3.84
C TRP A 176 -25.08 -10.09 3.98
N GLY A 177 -25.72 -10.74 4.97
CA GLY A 177 -27.14 -10.64 5.23
C GLY A 177 -27.49 -9.54 6.21
N GLU A 178 -28.78 -9.51 6.60
CA GLU A 178 -29.26 -8.59 7.64
C GLU A 178 -28.87 -9.07 9.04
N PRO A 179 -28.80 -8.17 10.04
CA PRO A 179 -28.39 -8.49 11.41
C PRO A 179 -29.50 -9.20 12.20
N ASP A 180 -29.94 -10.35 11.71
CA ASP A 180 -30.97 -11.14 12.38
C ASP A 180 -30.42 -11.86 13.64
N LYS A 181 -31.32 -12.52 14.38
CA LYS A 181 -30.95 -13.20 15.62
C LYS A 181 -29.92 -14.32 15.44
N TYR A 182 -29.89 -14.96 14.27
CA TYR A 182 -28.96 -16.06 14.01
C TYR A 182 -27.57 -15.51 13.71
N MET A 183 -27.50 -14.51 12.85
CA MET A 183 -26.25 -13.79 12.53
C MET A 183 -25.64 -13.21 13.82
N ARG A 184 -26.44 -12.51 14.65
CA ARG A 184 -25.95 -11.94 15.92
C ARG A 184 -25.39 -13.03 16.86
N LYS A 185 -26.12 -14.14 17.04
CA LYS A 185 -25.67 -15.25 17.88
C LYS A 185 -24.37 -15.88 17.36
N GLU A 186 -24.28 -16.08 16.06
CA GLU A 186 -23.09 -16.66 15.43
C GLU A 186 -21.88 -15.72 15.53
N SER A 187 -22.07 -14.43 15.31
CA SER A 187 -21.01 -13.42 15.47
C SER A 187 -20.52 -13.36 16.91
N GLU A 188 -21.42 -13.41 17.89
CA GLU A 188 -21.04 -13.42 19.30
C GLU A 188 -20.24 -14.67 19.70
N TYR A 189 -20.68 -15.83 19.23
CA TYR A 189 -19.98 -17.10 19.45
C TYR A 189 -18.60 -17.10 18.78
N THR A 190 -18.54 -16.68 17.52
CA THR A 190 -17.28 -16.66 16.77
C THR A 190 -16.28 -15.67 17.39
N LEU A 191 -16.73 -14.50 17.87
CA LEU A 191 -15.87 -13.55 18.57
C LEU A 191 -15.25 -14.16 19.84
N GLU A 192 -16.05 -14.88 20.64
CA GLU A 192 -15.56 -15.53 21.84
C GLU A 192 -14.51 -16.59 21.52
N GLU A 193 -14.77 -17.45 20.54
CA GLU A 193 -13.88 -18.55 20.18
C GLU A 193 -12.61 -18.04 19.44
N MET A 194 -12.72 -16.99 18.64
CA MET A 194 -11.58 -16.31 18.00
C MET A 194 -10.60 -15.79 19.06
N ILE A 195 -11.10 -14.95 19.96
CA ILE A 195 -10.25 -14.38 21.03
C ILE A 195 -9.67 -15.47 21.91
N LYS A 196 -10.45 -16.49 22.26
CA LYS A 196 -9.98 -17.62 23.07
C LYS A 196 -8.89 -18.43 22.37
N ARG A 197 -9.05 -18.71 21.06
CA ARG A 197 -8.09 -19.48 20.27
C ARG A 197 -6.75 -18.74 20.14
N ASP A 198 -6.81 -17.43 19.81
CA ASP A 198 -5.64 -16.67 19.39
C ASP A 198 -5.09 -15.71 20.47
N TYR A 199 -5.59 -15.83 21.69
CA TYR A 199 -5.22 -14.97 22.81
C TYR A 199 -3.71 -14.89 23.08
N ASN A 200 -2.98 -15.99 22.90
CA ASN A 200 -1.55 -16.07 23.22
C ASN A 200 -0.62 -15.47 22.14
N HIS A 201 -1.13 -15.09 20.97
CA HIS A 201 -0.31 -14.53 19.90
C HIS A 201 0.10 -13.07 20.22
N PRO A 202 1.37 -12.77 20.52
CA PRO A 202 1.81 -11.41 20.83
C PRO A 202 1.75 -10.47 19.61
N SER A 203 1.79 -10.99 18.39
CA SER A 203 1.69 -10.20 17.15
C SER A 203 0.34 -9.54 16.98
N ILE A 204 -0.75 -10.13 17.46
CA ILE A 204 -2.08 -9.55 17.36
C ILE A 204 -2.15 -8.31 18.26
N PHE A 205 -2.39 -7.13 17.67
CA PHE A 205 -2.50 -5.88 18.41
C PHE A 205 -3.93 -5.33 18.45
N SER A 206 -4.77 -5.72 17.49
CA SER A 206 -6.17 -5.31 17.40
C SER A 206 -7.07 -6.42 16.89
N TRP A 207 -8.29 -6.44 17.42
CA TRP A 207 -9.43 -7.22 16.94
C TRP A 207 -10.41 -6.29 16.24
N VAL A 208 -10.85 -6.64 15.03
CA VAL A 208 -11.89 -5.93 14.29
C VAL A 208 -13.18 -6.75 14.32
N ILE A 209 -14.26 -6.13 14.79
CA ILE A 209 -15.53 -6.86 14.97
C ILE A 209 -16.34 -6.86 13.67
N PHE A 210 -16.46 -5.70 13.01
CA PHE A 210 -17.17 -5.59 11.72
C PHE A 210 -16.32 -4.86 10.68
N ASN A 211 -16.59 -5.16 9.42
CA ASN A 211 -15.98 -4.50 8.28
C ASN A 211 -17.04 -3.88 7.38
N GLU A 212 -16.88 -2.59 7.05
CA GLU A 212 -17.67 -1.87 6.05
C GLU A 212 -19.20 -1.99 6.24
N GLN A 213 -19.64 -2.15 7.46
CA GLN A 213 -21.05 -2.34 7.83
C GLN A 213 -21.71 -3.59 7.21
N TRP A 214 -20.89 -4.54 6.70
CA TRP A 214 -21.43 -5.81 6.21
C TRP A 214 -22.16 -6.58 7.30
N GLY A 215 -23.39 -6.99 7.01
CA GLY A 215 -24.26 -7.67 7.98
C GLY A 215 -24.91 -6.76 9.03
N LEU A 216 -24.76 -5.43 8.95
CA LEU A 216 -25.35 -4.49 9.89
C LEU A 216 -26.56 -3.73 9.35
N LYS A 217 -26.76 -3.74 8.03
CA LYS A 217 -27.83 -3.01 7.37
C LYS A 217 -29.11 -3.83 7.30
N THR A 218 -30.24 -3.16 7.52
CA THR A 218 -31.58 -3.73 7.37
C THR A 218 -32.30 -2.99 6.24
N LYS A 219 -33.03 -3.72 5.39
CA LYS A 219 -33.82 -3.14 4.31
C LYS A 219 -35.18 -2.71 4.81
N ASP A 220 -35.59 -1.50 4.45
CA ASP A 220 -36.94 -1.02 4.65
C ASP A 220 -37.92 -1.52 3.54
N GLU A 221 -39.20 -1.15 3.63
CA GLU A 221 -40.23 -1.53 2.67
C GLU A 221 -39.95 -1.03 1.22
N ASN A 222 -39.07 -0.03 1.08
CA ASN A 222 -38.64 0.54 -0.20
C ASN A 222 -37.29 0.02 -0.68
N ASN A 223 -36.74 -1.01 -0.03
CA ASN A 223 -35.39 -1.55 -0.24
C ASN A 223 -34.25 -0.59 0.06
N ASN A 224 -34.47 0.49 0.82
CA ASN A 224 -33.36 1.31 1.32
C ASN A 224 -32.64 0.58 2.46
N GLU A 225 -31.32 0.57 2.41
CA GLU A 225 -30.49 -0.06 3.43
C GLU A 225 -30.09 0.96 4.51
N ASN A 226 -30.42 0.67 5.76
CA ASN A 226 -30.12 1.51 6.92
C ASN A 226 -29.64 0.67 8.09
N ILE A 227 -28.76 1.23 8.90
CA ILE A 227 -28.38 0.64 10.20
C ILE A 227 -29.34 1.19 11.26
N LEU A 228 -30.09 0.29 11.88
CA LEU A 228 -31.07 0.65 12.89
C LEU A 228 -30.42 0.97 14.24
N PRO A 229 -31.03 1.81 15.10
CA PRO A 229 -30.48 2.15 16.42
C PRO A 229 -30.18 0.94 17.30
N GLU A 230 -31.01 -0.11 17.26
CA GLU A 230 -30.77 -1.35 17.98
C GLU A 230 -29.54 -2.12 17.45
N THR A 231 -29.20 -1.97 16.18
CA THR A 231 -27.98 -2.55 15.60
C THR A 231 -26.74 -1.80 16.09
N TYR A 232 -26.77 -0.46 16.15
CA TYR A 232 -25.67 0.31 16.78
C TYR A 232 -25.50 -0.06 18.27
N ASN A 233 -26.58 -0.27 18.99
CA ASN A 233 -26.52 -0.73 20.39
C ASN A 233 -25.89 -2.13 20.49
N TRP A 234 -26.21 -3.01 19.56
CA TRP A 234 -25.61 -4.34 19.51
C TRP A 234 -24.11 -4.27 19.16
N VAL A 235 -23.70 -3.48 18.17
CA VAL A 235 -22.28 -3.23 17.84
C VAL A 235 -21.54 -2.72 19.08
N THR A 236 -22.12 -1.78 19.81
CA THR A 236 -21.57 -1.28 21.09
C THR A 236 -21.41 -2.40 22.10
N SER A 237 -22.41 -3.29 22.22
CA SER A 237 -22.33 -4.44 23.14
C SER A 237 -21.23 -5.43 22.75
N MET A 238 -21.02 -5.64 21.47
CA MET A 238 -19.94 -6.48 20.93
C MET A 238 -18.55 -5.92 21.26
N TYR A 239 -18.37 -4.60 21.16
CA TYR A 239 -17.14 -3.95 21.62
C TYR A 239 -16.87 -4.23 23.10
N TYR A 240 -17.85 -4.00 23.98
CA TYR A 240 -17.66 -4.25 25.42
C TYR A 240 -17.48 -5.73 25.73
N LYS A 241 -18.11 -6.63 25.00
CA LYS A 241 -17.88 -8.07 25.08
C LYS A 241 -16.44 -8.43 24.75
N ALA A 242 -15.90 -7.92 23.64
CA ALA A 242 -14.51 -8.12 23.26
C ALA A 242 -13.54 -7.56 24.31
N LYS A 243 -13.79 -6.36 24.83
CA LYS A 243 -12.99 -5.76 25.93
C LYS A 243 -13.05 -6.58 27.22
N GLY A 244 -14.18 -7.22 27.50
CA GLY A 244 -14.32 -8.15 28.64
C GLY A 244 -13.51 -9.44 28.47
N LEU A 245 -13.35 -9.89 27.24
CA LEU A 245 -12.57 -11.07 26.89
C LEU A 245 -11.06 -10.76 26.82
N ASP A 246 -10.70 -9.61 26.26
CA ASP A 246 -9.29 -9.20 26.08
C ASP A 246 -9.09 -7.71 26.33
N GLN A 247 -8.44 -7.36 27.43
CA GLN A 247 -8.06 -6.00 27.79
C GLN A 247 -6.65 -5.64 27.32
N SER A 248 -5.92 -6.57 26.75
CA SER A 248 -4.50 -6.40 26.37
C SER A 248 -4.31 -5.95 24.92
N ARG A 249 -5.40 -5.82 24.17
CA ARG A 249 -5.43 -5.41 22.76
C ARG A 249 -6.45 -4.30 22.51
N LEU A 250 -6.28 -3.62 21.38
CA LEU A 250 -7.27 -2.66 20.90
C LEU A 250 -8.44 -3.38 20.24
N ILE A 251 -9.62 -2.79 20.37
CA ILE A 251 -10.83 -3.28 19.73
C ILE A 251 -11.34 -2.22 18.78
N GLU A 252 -11.52 -2.58 17.52
CA GLU A 252 -12.18 -1.78 16.50
C GLU A 252 -13.60 -2.32 16.29
N ASP A 253 -14.59 -1.50 16.56
CA ASP A 253 -15.99 -1.93 16.48
C ASP A 253 -16.44 -2.21 15.04
N ASN A 254 -15.96 -1.39 14.10
CA ASN A 254 -16.26 -1.50 12.68
C ASN A 254 -15.21 -0.74 11.87
N SER A 255 -14.53 -1.40 10.94
CA SER A 255 -13.62 -0.76 10.02
C SER A 255 -14.43 -0.03 8.95
N LEU A 256 -14.46 1.31 9.01
CA LEU A 256 -15.49 2.11 8.36
C LEU A 256 -15.29 2.35 6.87
N CYS A 257 -16.34 2.11 6.08
CA CYS A 257 -16.51 2.60 4.71
C CYS A 257 -17.87 3.29 4.57
N CYS A 258 -18.04 4.04 3.52
CA CYS A 258 -19.33 4.25 2.89
C CYS A 258 -20.41 4.83 3.84
N GLU A 259 -20.07 5.92 4.53
CA GLU A 259 -20.94 6.60 5.50
C GLU A 259 -21.24 5.81 6.79
N GLY A 260 -20.45 4.77 7.08
CA GLY A 260 -20.50 4.07 8.37
C GLY A 260 -20.09 4.97 9.53
N LEU A 261 -20.51 4.60 10.73
CA LEU A 261 -20.22 5.34 11.96
C LEU A 261 -19.73 4.40 13.05
N HIS A 262 -18.69 4.81 13.76
CA HIS A 262 -18.23 4.17 14.98
C HIS A 262 -19.22 4.35 16.13
N THR A 263 -19.26 3.34 16.98
CA THR A 263 -19.81 3.44 18.32
C THR A 263 -18.68 3.53 19.35
N ALA A 264 -18.65 2.67 20.37
CA ALA A 264 -17.48 2.52 21.22
C ALA A 264 -16.37 1.81 20.43
N THR A 265 -15.19 2.42 20.36
CA THR A 265 -14.03 1.87 19.62
C THR A 265 -12.72 2.38 20.22
N ASP A 266 -11.63 1.60 20.08
CA ASP A 266 -10.29 2.04 20.45
C ASP A 266 -9.53 2.69 19.27
N LEU A 267 -10.01 2.54 18.03
CA LEU A 267 -9.44 3.11 16.81
C LEU A 267 -10.49 3.96 16.08
N ASN A 268 -10.13 5.15 15.65
CA ASN A 268 -10.96 5.94 14.74
C ASN A 268 -10.45 5.69 13.32
N SER A 269 -11.07 4.75 12.64
CA SER A 269 -10.63 4.26 11.36
C SER A 269 -11.53 4.66 10.20
N TRP A 270 -10.99 4.69 9.00
CA TRP A 270 -11.77 4.91 7.78
C TRP A 270 -11.13 4.27 6.56
N HIS A 271 -11.95 3.96 5.54
CA HIS A 271 -11.52 3.52 4.22
C HIS A 271 -11.59 4.65 3.20
N ALA A 272 -10.65 4.67 2.27
CA ALA A 272 -10.69 5.53 1.11
C ALA A 272 -9.90 4.94 -0.06
N TYR A 273 -10.50 4.97 -1.24
CA TYR A 273 -9.89 4.52 -2.49
C TYR A 273 -9.92 5.68 -3.47
N LEU A 274 -8.75 6.31 -3.70
CA LEU A 274 -8.65 7.55 -4.44
C LEU A 274 -7.50 7.49 -5.45
N PRO A 275 -7.63 8.17 -6.59
CA PRO A 275 -6.49 8.43 -7.46
C PRO A 275 -5.40 9.21 -6.70
N GLY A 276 -4.13 9.00 -7.07
CA GLY A 276 -3.00 9.59 -6.36
C GLY A 276 -3.08 11.11 -6.19
N TYR A 277 -3.68 11.83 -7.13
CA TYR A 277 -3.81 13.28 -7.10
C TYR A 277 -4.86 13.84 -6.13
N ASP A 278 -5.77 13.01 -5.61
CA ASP A 278 -6.83 13.45 -4.67
C ASP A 278 -6.44 13.28 -3.20
N TRP A 279 -5.42 12.46 -2.91
CA TRP A 279 -5.08 12.07 -1.55
C TRP A 279 -4.72 13.24 -0.63
N GLU A 280 -3.94 14.22 -1.11
CA GLU A 280 -3.49 15.32 -0.23
C GLU A 280 -4.65 16.20 0.23
N ASP A 281 -5.56 16.58 -0.69
CA ASP A 281 -6.73 17.39 -0.36
C ASP A 281 -7.72 16.61 0.51
N TYR A 282 -7.88 15.32 0.25
CA TYR A 282 -8.72 14.44 1.05
C TYR A 282 -8.21 14.32 2.50
N LEU A 283 -6.94 14.00 2.70
CA LEU A 283 -6.35 13.88 4.03
C LEU A 283 -6.42 15.19 4.80
N LYS A 284 -6.19 16.31 4.14
CA LYS A 284 -6.32 17.63 4.74
C LYS A 284 -7.75 17.90 5.25
N ASP A 285 -8.76 17.47 4.49
CA ASP A 285 -10.16 17.59 4.91
C ASP A 285 -10.48 16.65 6.08
N GLN A 286 -10.02 15.39 6.03
CA GLN A 286 -10.24 14.42 7.09
C GLN A 286 -9.59 14.85 8.42
N VAL A 287 -8.35 15.29 8.38
CA VAL A 287 -7.63 15.78 9.57
C VAL A 287 -8.32 16.99 10.18
N LYS A 288 -8.81 17.92 9.34
CA LYS A 288 -9.56 19.10 9.83
C LYS A 288 -10.85 18.72 10.58
N LYS A 289 -11.51 17.64 10.17
CA LYS A 289 -12.76 17.17 10.77
C LYS A 289 -12.53 16.29 12.00
N ASN A 290 -11.33 15.72 12.14
CA ASN A 290 -10.98 14.84 13.24
C ASN A 290 -10.30 15.61 14.38
N PHE A 291 -11.04 15.94 15.42
CA PHE A 291 -10.54 16.64 16.60
C PHE A 291 -11.19 16.08 17.88
N LYS A 292 -10.51 16.21 19.00
CA LYS A 292 -10.99 15.72 20.29
C LYS A 292 -12.37 16.35 20.65
N GLY A 293 -13.34 15.50 20.94
CA GLY A 293 -14.73 15.88 21.18
C GLY A 293 -15.59 15.99 19.91
N GLY A 294 -14.99 15.88 18.72
CA GLY A 294 -15.71 15.82 17.43
C GLY A 294 -16.41 14.47 17.22
N ASN A 295 -17.42 14.47 16.37
CA ASN A 295 -18.23 13.29 16.07
C ASN A 295 -18.28 12.95 14.57
N HIS A 296 -17.29 13.37 13.81
CA HIS A 296 -17.30 13.23 12.35
C HIS A 296 -17.54 11.79 11.87
N LEU A 297 -16.92 10.80 12.49
CA LEU A 297 -17.08 9.38 12.14
C LEU A 297 -17.81 8.60 13.25
N TYR A 298 -18.62 9.26 14.07
CA TYR A 298 -19.24 8.63 15.23
C TYR A 298 -20.76 8.73 15.21
N TYR A 299 -21.41 7.63 15.60
CA TYR A 299 -22.85 7.59 15.84
C TYR A 299 -23.23 8.45 17.05
N ASN A 300 -24.48 8.93 17.06
CA ASN A 300 -25.00 9.81 18.10
C ASN A 300 -24.67 9.35 19.53
N GLY A 301 -24.06 10.25 20.31
CA GLY A 301 -23.62 9.98 21.68
C GLY A 301 -22.18 9.53 21.81
N PHE A 302 -21.51 9.17 20.70
CA PHE A 302 -20.09 8.84 20.66
C PHE A 302 -19.28 9.96 20.01
N LYS A 303 -17.99 10.02 20.31
CA LYS A 303 -17.11 11.08 19.82
C LYS A 303 -15.65 10.65 19.87
N GLN A 304 -14.82 11.35 19.12
CA GLN A 304 -13.36 11.25 19.17
C GLN A 304 -12.84 11.68 20.56
N GLU A 305 -12.10 10.81 21.21
CA GLU A 305 -11.39 11.11 22.45
C GLU A 305 -9.88 10.99 22.25
N ASN A 306 -9.31 9.79 22.48
CA ASN A 306 -7.90 9.50 22.33
C ASN A 306 -7.65 8.33 21.37
N GLN A 307 -8.59 8.05 20.49
CA GLN A 307 -8.44 6.99 19.48
C GLN A 307 -7.42 7.43 18.43
N PRO A 308 -6.41 6.60 18.10
CA PRO A 308 -5.57 6.81 16.93
C PRO A 308 -6.41 6.96 15.66
N PHE A 309 -6.12 7.97 14.86
CA PHE A 309 -6.78 8.22 13.59
C PHE A 309 -6.06 7.43 12.49
N LEU A 310 -6.66 6.35 12.01
CA LEU A 310 -6.03 5.35 11.16
C LEU A 310 -6.79 5.17 9.86
N ASN A 311 -6.10 5.26 8.73
CA ASN A 311 -6.66 4.72 7.51
C ASN A 311 -6.57 3.19 7.55
N SER A 312 -7.70 2.50 7.62
CA SER A 312 -7.77 1.05 7.77
C SER A 312 -8.00 0.30 6.46
N GLU A 313 -8.22 1.03 5.36
CA GLU A 313 -8.07 0.54 3.99
C GLU A 313 -7.82 1.71 3.03
N CYS A 314 -6.81 1.58 2.21
CA CYS A 314 -6.57 2.50 1.12
C CYS A 314 -6.05 1.78 -0.12
N GLY A 315 -6.24 2.42 -1.25
CA GLY A 315 -5.68 1.98 -2.51
C GLY A 315 -5.82 3.06 -3.55
N ASN A 316 -5.07 2.91 -4.62
CA ASN A 316 -5.18 3.74 -5.78
C ASN A 316 -6.05 3.00 -6.78
N VAL A 317 -7.26 3.49 -6.93
CA VAL A 317 -8.14 2.98 -7.95
C VAL A 317 -8.20 3.96 -9.08
N TRP A 318 -7.72 3.53 -10.17
CA TRP A 318 -7.67 4.35 -11.34
C TRP A 318 -9.00 4.32 -12.06
N GLY A 319 -9.91 5.17 -11.59
CA GLY A 319 -11.17 5.44 -12.26
C GLY A 319 -12.34 4.54 -11.94
N TYR A 320 -12.27 3.74 -10.88
CA TYR A 320 -13.41 2.95 -10.38
C TYR A 320 -13.46 3.01 -8.86
N SER A 321 -14.63 2.86 -8.29
CA SER A 321 -14.73 2.65 -6.85
C SER A 321 -14.35 1.21 -6.52
N GLY A 322 -13.46 1.03 -5.54
CA GLY A 322 -12.91 -0.26 -5.14
C GLY A 322 -11.52 -0.52 -5.74
N SER A 323 -10.75 -1.35 -5.11
CA SER A 323 -9.38 -1.65 -5.50
C SER A 323 -9.35 -2.93 -6.33
N THR A 324 -9.33 -2.82 -7.64
CA THR A 324 -9.52 -3.98 -8.51
C THR A 324 -8.50 -4.15 -9.61
N GLY A 325 -7.64 -3.18 -9.85
CA GLY A 325 -6.66 -3.25 -10.92
C GLY A 325 -5.23 -3.09 -10.46
N ASP A 326 -4.29 -3.46 -11.33
CA ASP A 326 -2.87 -3.16 -11.11
C ASP A 326 -2.66 -1.68 -10.86
N ILE A 327 -1.69 -1.35 -10.03
CA ILE A 327 -1.39 0.01 -9.61
C ILE A 327 -0.11 0.53 -10.27
N ASP A 328 -0.06 1.83 -10.50
CA ASP A 328 1.20 2.52 -10.81
C ASP A 328 1.91 2.94 -9.51
N TRP A 329 2.99 2.23 -9.20
CA TRP A 329 3.80 2.47 -8.01
C TRP A 329 4.58 3.78 -8.08
N SER A 330 4.99 4.19 -9.27
CA SER A 330 5.85 5.35 -9.47
C SER A 330 5.11 6.69 -9.45
N TYR A 331 3.80 6.67 -9.68
CA TYR A 331 2.98 7.87 -9.75
C TYR A 331 1.85 7.88 -8.72
N ASP A 332 0.83 7.02 -8.87
CA ASP A 332 -0.33 7.05 -7.98
C ASP A 332 0.02 6.66 -6.55
N TYR A 333 0.69 5.51 -6.38
CA TYR A 333 1.14 5.05 -5.07
C TYR A 333 2.13 6.04 -4.44
N HIS A 334 3.06 6.53 -5.22
CA HIS A 334 4.04 7.53 -4.80
C HIS A 334 3.36 8.79 -4.24
N ARG A 335 2.36 9.33 -4.95
CA ARG A 335 1.58 10.50 -4.49
C ARG A 335 0.82 10.21 -3.21
N MET A 336 0.20 9.03 -3.12
CA MET A 336 -0.51 8.58 -1.92
C MET A 336 0.44 8.55 -0.72
N MET A 337 1.61 7.92 -0.85
CA MET A 337 2.59 7.83 0.24
C MET A 337 3.14 9.21 0.63
N ASN A 338 3.50 10.05 -0.33
CA ASN A 338 3.90 11.42 -0.05
C ASN A 338 2.83 12.19 0.72
N SER A 339 1.55 11.98 0.39
CA SER A 339 0.43 12.63 1.05
C SER A 339 0.26 12.15 2.49
N PHE A 340 0.24 10.84 2.74
CA PHE A 340 0.16 10.30 4.11
C PHE A 340 1.28 10.82 5.01
N ARG A 341 2.50 10.90 4.49
CA ARG A 341 3.68 11.34 5.27
C ARG A 341 3.68 12.83 5.61
N LYS A 342 2.78 13.60 5.04
CA LYS A 342 2.62 15.04 5.29
C LYS A 342 1.70 15.34 6.47
N PHE A 343 0.88 14.38 6.91
CA PHE A 343 -0.11 14.56 7.97
C PHE A 343 0.19 13.67 9.19
N PRO A 344 0.97 14.19 10.17
CA PRO A 344 1.31 13.42 11.37
C PRO A 344 0.11 13.15 12.30
N GLU A 345 -1.05 13.74 12.03
CA GLU A 345 -2.32 13.44 12.69
C GLU A 345 -2.82 12.03 12.37
N VAL A 346 -2.41 11.47 11.23
CA VAL A 346 -2.79 10.12 10.79
C VAL A 346 -1.77 9.12 11.31
N ALA A 347 -2.22 8.20 12.16
CA ALA A 347 -1.36 7.25 12.87
C ALA A 347 -0.83 6.10 11.99
N GLY A 348 -1.24 6.05 10.74
CA GLY A 348 -0.80 5.04 9.79
C GLY A 348 -1.80 4.81 8.67
N TRP A 349 -1.45 3.88 7.81
CA TRP A 349 -2.24 3.47 6.67
C TRP A 349 -2.22 1.94 6.51
N LEU A 350 -3.24 1.43 5.84
CA LEU A 350 -3.36 0.03 5.48
C LEU A 350 -3.70 -0.06 4.00
N TYR A 351 -2.74 -0.55 3.23
CA TYR A 351 -2.90 -0.67 1.78
C TYR A 351 -3.63 -1.97 1.39
N THR A 352 -4.59 -1.86 0.52
CA THR A 352 -5.26 -2.97 -0.13
C THR A 352 -4.62 -3.19 -1.51
N GLU A 353 -3.78 -4.27 -1.72
CA GLU A 353 -3.60 -5.32 -0.74
C GLU A 353 -2.20 -5.97 -0.76
N HIS A 354 -2.01 -6.99 0.10
CA HIS A 354 -0.74 -7.71 0.22
C HIS A 354 -0.37 -8.42 -1.09
N HIS A 355 -1.28 -9.18 -1.67
CA HIS A 355 -1.10 -9.90 -2.92
C HIS A 355 -2.42 -9.94 -3.68
N ASP A 356 -2.33 -10.09 -4.99
CA ASP A 356 -3.53 -10.24 -5.81
C ASP A 356 -4.40 -11.41 -5.36
N VAL A 357 -5.68 -11.27 -5.51
CA VAL A 357 -6.67 -12.33 -5.28
C VAL A 357 -7.55 -12.50 -6.51
N ILE A 358 -8.48 -13.43 -6.46
CA ILE A 358 -9.31 -13.86 -7.60
C ILE A 358 -9.99 -12.70 -8.37
N ASN A 359 -10.31 -11.61 -7.70
CA ASN A 359 -11.07 -10.48 -8.26
C ASN A 359 -10.43 -9.11 -7.98
N GLU A 360 -9.22 -9.07 -7.45
CA GLU A 360 -8.47 -7.85 -7.16
C GLU A 360 -6.99 -8.02 -7.52
N TRP A 361 -6.41 -7.06 -8.26
CA TRP A 361 -5.07 -7.14 -8.85
C TRP A 361 -4.17 -5.97 -8.45
N ASN A 362 -4.44 -5.39 -7.32
CA ASN A 362 -3.71 -4.25 -6.78
C ASN A 362 -2.70 -4.64 -5.69
N GLY A 363 -2.44 -5.93 -5.51
CA GLY A 363 -1.48 -6.44 -4.55
C GLY A 363 -0.03 -6.03 -4.83
N TYR A 364 0.81 -6.05 -3.78
CA TYR A 364 2.26 -5.89 -3.95
C TYR A 364 2.89 -7.05 -4.72
N TRP A 365 2.31 -8.22 -4.63
CA TRP A 365 2.68 -9.44 -5.35
C TRP A 365 1.51 -9.95 -6.18
N LYS A 366 1.83 -10.73 -7.20
CA LYS A 366 0.82 -11.48 -7.96
C LYS A 366 0.14 -12.54 -7.09
N TYR A 367 -0.95 -13.11 -7.58
CA TYR A 367 -1.72 -14.11 -6.86
C TYR A 367 -0.88 -15.35 -6.48
N ASP A 368 0.06 -15.75 -7.32
CA ASP A 368 1.01 -16.84 -7.05
C ASP A 368 2.24 -16.41 -6.21
N ARG A 369 2.27 -15.16 -5.73
CA ARG A 369 3.36 -14.51 -4.99
C ARG A 369 4.61 -14.23 -5.81
N SER A 370 4.58 -14.37 -7.11
CA SER A 370 5.66 -13.85 -7.95
C SER A 370 5.71 -12.32 -7.88
N GLU A 371 6.88 -11.77 -8.17
CA GLU A 371 7.12 -10.33 -8.09
C GLU A 371 6.42 -9.56 -9.22
N LYS A 372 5.99 -8.36 -8.91
CA LYS A 372 5.61 -7.33 -9.88
C LYS A 372 6.77 -6.40 -10.14
N ASP A 373 6.96 -6.00 -11.40
CA ASP A 373 7.90 -4.94 -11.73
C ASP A 373 7.27 -3.59 -11.37
N THR A 374 7.82 -2.93 -10.36
CA THR A 374 7.34 -1.62 -9.91
C THR A 374 7.85 -0.45 -10.75
N GLY A 375 8.82 -0.67 -11.63
CA GLY A 375 9.46 0.37 -12.43
C GLY A 375 10.36 1.35 -11.64
N LEU A 376 10.35 1.31 -10.32
CA LEU A 376 11.04 2.29 -9.47
C LEU A 376 12.55 2.32 -9.69
N ASN A 377 13.17 1.14 -9.76
CA ASN A 377 14.61 1.04 -10.03
C ASN A 377 15.01 1.57 -11.43
N ASN A 378 14.10 1.56 -12.39
CA ASN A 378 14.33 2.12 -13.71
C ASN A 378 14.29 3.65 -13.72
N ILE A 379 13.50 4.23 -12.81
CA ILE A 379 13.40 5.68 -12.65
C ILE A 379 14.56 6.20 -11.81
N PHE A 380 14.80 5.58 -10.67
CA PHE A 380 15.86 5.94 -9.75
C PHE A 380 16.62 4.68 -9.29
N ASN A 381 17.84 4.52 -9.75
CA ASN A 381 18.65 3.34 -9.47
C ASN A 381 18.76 3.03 -7.97
N GLY A 382 18.40 1.81 -7.59
CA GLY A 382 18.38 1.33 -6.22
C GLY A 382 17.12 1.68 -5.42
N MET A 383 16.15 2.38 -6.02
CA MET A 383 14.86 2.63 -5.39
C MET A 383 13.93 1.40 -5.46
N SER A 384 13.18 1.18 -4.40
CA SER A 384 12.21 0.08 -4.28
C SER A 384 11.01 0.51 -3.43
N LEU A 385 10.04 -0.37 -3.22
CA LEU A 385 8.91 -0.13 -2.32
C LEU A 385 9.35 0.18 -0.89
N ASN A 386 10.50 -0.35 -0.45
CA ASN A 386 11.08 0.00 0.86
C ASN A 386 11.30 1.50 1.04
N ASP A 387 11.60 2.23 -0.02
CA ASP A 387 11.77 3.68 0.08
C ASP A 387 10.43 4.35 0.38
N PHE A 388 9.32 3.90 -0.20
CA PHE A 388 7.99 4.43 0.14
C PHE A 388 7.52 4.06 1.55
N HIS A 389 8.04 2.99 2.12
CA HIS A 389 7.73 2.52 3.47
C HIS A 389 8.83 2.88 4.48
N SER A 390 9.78 3.71 4.12
CA SER A 390 10.83 4.15 5.04
C SER A 390 10.26 4.90 6.24
N THR A 391 10.75 4.60 7.43
CA THR A 391 10.32 5.27 8.67
C THR A 391 10.79 6.72 8.76
N VAL A 392 11.86 7.07 8.04
CA VAL A 392 12.29 8.46 7.85
C VAL A 392 12.15 8.80 6.37
N TYR A 393 11.33 9.75 6.04
CA TYR A 393 10.81 10.01 4.71
C TYR A 393 10.97 11.48 4.33
N VAL A 394 11.49 11.75 3.15
CA VAL A 394 11.58 13.09 2.58
C VAL A 394 10.74 13.16 1.32
N SER A 395 9.92 14.20 1.19
CA SER A 395 9.13 14.45 -0.01
C SER A 395 9.00 15.95 -0.30
N ASN A 396 8.58 16.23 -1.53
CA ASN A 396 8.10 17.55 -1.94
C ASN A 396 6.56 17.68 -1.85
N GLY A 397 5.90 16.73 -1.18
CA GLY A 397 4.44 16.59 -1.15
C GLY A 397 3.89 15.81 -2.32
N GLY A 398 2.59 15.93 -2.58
CA GLY A 398 1.88 15.21 -3.64
C GLY A 398 2.19 15.68 -5.06
N ASP A 399 2.86 16.81 -5.24
CA ASP A 399 3.12 17.41 -6.56
C ASP A 399 4.46 16.94 -7.15
N ILE A 400 4.50 15.68 -7.53
CA ILE A 400 5.72 15.01 -8.00
C ILE A 400 6.10 15.29 -9.45
N THR A 401 5.25 15.99 -10.21
CA THR A 401 5.52 16.41 -11.59
C THR A 401 4.99 17.82 -11.84
N ARG A 402 5.83 18.70 -12.37
CA ARG A 402 5.47 20.10 -12.69
C ARG A 402 5.89 20.46 -14.11
N THR A 403 5.07 21.28 -14.79
CA THR A 403 5.47 21.95 -16.02
C THR A 403 6.04 23.32 -15.67
N VAL A 404 7.21 23.62 -16.20
CA VAL A 404 7.96 24.85 -15.95
C VAL A 404 8.50 25.43 -17.25
N LYS A 405 8.82 26.73 -17.25
CA LYS A 405 9.47 27.39 -18.40
C LYS A 405 10.98 27.18 -18.38
N GLY A 406 11.58 27.22 -19.56
CA GLY A 406 13.04 27.23 -19.67
C GLY A 406 13.66 28.40 -18.91
N ASN A 407 14.77 28.16 -18.17
CA ASN A 407 15.46 29.11 -17.29
C ASN A 407 14.67 29.64 -16.10
N GLU A 408 13.51 29.05 -15.75
CA GLU A 408 12.73 29.42 -14.58
C GLU A 408 13.49 29.07 -13.30
N ASN A 409 13.46 29.96 -12.30
CA ASN A 409 13.94 29.66 -10.95
C ASN A 409 12.77 28.98 -10.19
N ILE A 410 13.04 27.86 -9.57
CA ILE A 410 12.03 27.00 -8.97
C ILE A 410 12.43 26.74 -7.52
N GLU A 411 11.49 26.97 -6.63
CA GLU A 411 11.57 26.52 -5.24
C GLU A 411 10.84 25.17 -5.10
N ILE A 412 11.54 24.17 -4.60
CA ILE A 412 11.00 22.85 -4.27
C ILE A 412 10.84 22.78 -2.76
N PRO A 413 9.61 22.80 -2.24
CA PRO A 413 9.39 22.62 -0.81
C PRO A 413 9.83 21.21 -0.40
N ILE A 414 10.46 21.10 0.75
CA ILE A 414 10.91 19.83 1.29
C ILE A 414 10.25 19.60 2.64
N TYR A 415 9.67 18.43 2.80
CA TYR A 415 9.03 17.96 4.01
C TYR A 415 9.73 16.71 4.53
N LEU A 416 10.16 16.74 5.79
CA LEU A 416 10.72 15.59 6.49
C LEU A 416 9.69 15.01 7.45
N SER A 417 9.45 13.70 7.35
CA SER A 417 8.60 12.92 8.24
C SER A 417 9.42 11.79 8.86
N SER A 418 9.68 11.87 10.16
CA SER A 418 10.36 10.82 10.94
C SER A 418 9.35 10.16 11.86
N MET A 419 9.03 8.91 11.61
CA MET A 419 8.06 8.11 12.37
C MET A 419 8.76 6.92 13.04
N THR A 420 9.83 7.22 13.81
CA THR A 420 10.66 6.19 14.43
C THR A 420 11.37 6.71 15.66
N ASN A 421 11.66 5.78 16.59
CA ASN A 421 12.59 6.00 17.71
C ASN A 421 14.07 5.85 17.32
N LYS A 422 14.38 5.40 16.09
CA LYS A 422 15.77 5.21 15.67
C LYS A 422 16.50 6.55 15.64
N ASN A 423 17.65 6.57 16.29
CA ASN A 423 18.53 7.73 16.27
C ASN A 423 19.55 7.56 15.14
N TYR A 424 19.49 8.45 14.14
CA TYR A 424 20.43 8.52 13.03
C TYR A 424 21.50 9.62 13.23
N GLY A 425 21.72 10.06 14.48
CA GLY A 425 22.54 11.21 14.83
C GLY A 425 21.69 12.48 14.97
N ASN A 426 22.34 13.62 15.06
CA ASN A 426 21.66 14.92 15.19
C ASN A 426 21.47 15.63 13.85
N GLU A 427 22.00 15.06 12.78
CA GLU A 427 22.03 15.67 11.46
C GLU A 427 21.81 14.61 10.38
N LEU A 428 21.02 14.97 9.37
CA LEU A 428 20.86 14.22 8.14
C LEU A 428 21.26 15.10 6.96
N PHE A 429 21.61 14.47 5.86
CA PHE A 429 22.06 15.13 4.64
C PHE A 429 21.16 14.72 3.48
N LEU A 430 20.41 15.69 2.95
CA LEU A 430 19.59 15.50 1.77
C LEU A 430 20.39 15.90 0.55
N HIS A 431 20.90 14.92 -0.17
CA HIS A 431 21.51 15.11 -1.47
C HIS A 431 20.44 15.23 -2.54
N TYR A 432 20.54 16.23 -3.40
CA TYR A 432 19.72 16.29 -4.61
C TYR A 432 20.58 16.30 -5.86
N GLN A 433 20.08 15.67 -6.92
CA GLN A 433 20.71 15.62 -8.23
C GLN A 433 19.65 15.85 -9.30
N MET A 434 19.89 16.77 -10.20
CA MET A 434 18.98 17.08 -11.31
C MET A 434 19.61 16.68 -12.65
N LEU A 435 19.04 15.66 -13.27
CA LEU A 435 19.39 15.24 -14.62
C LEU A 435 18.35 15.78 -15.60
N HIS A 436 18.78 16.41 -16.69
CA HIS A 436 17.89 16.87 -17.73
C HIS A 436 18.09 16.07 -19.01
N LEU A 437 17.03 15.43 -19.47
CA LEU A 437 16.92 14.79 -20.77
C LEU A 437 16.31 15.80 -21.74
N ASP A 438 17.12 16.30 -22.66
CA ASP A 438 16.66 17.28 -23.65
C ASP A 438 15.87 16.63 -24.81
N TYR A 439 15.24 17.46 -25.64
CA TYR A 439 14.40 16.97 -26.73
C TYR A 439 15.16 16.27 -27.88
N VAL A 440 16.51 16.27 -27.84
CA VAL A 440 17.33 15.44 -28.73
C VAL A 440 17.82 14.18 -28.09
N GLY A 441 17.31 13.85 -26.88
CA GLY A 441 17.59 12.61 -26.16
C GLY A 441 18.97 12.56 -25.51
N ILE A 442 19.57 13.70 -25.19
CA ILE A 442 20.82 13.80 -24.45
C ILE A 442 20.51 14.10 -22.99
N GLU A 443 20.91 13.22 -22.08
CA GLU A 443 20.80 13.43 -20.66
C GLU A 443 22.07 14.02 -20.06
N LYS A 444 21.94 15.06 -19.24
CA LYS A 444 23.05 15.73 -18.56
C LYS A 444 22.67 16.09 -17.14
N GLU A 445 23.62 15.98 -16.22
CA GLU A 445 23.52 16.60 -14.91
C GLU A 445 23.60 18.12 -15.09
N ILE A 446 22.60 18.83 -14.56
CA ILE A 446 22.51 20.30 -14.69
C ILE A 446 22.55 21.00 -13.34
N ASP A 447 22.25 20.28 -12.27
CA ASP A 447 22.34 20.82 -10.91
C ASP A 447 22.50 19.66 -9.90
N LYS A 448 23.13 19.95 -8.76
CA LYS A 448 23.20 19.08 -7.59
C LYS A 448 23.59 19.86 -6.34
N GLY A 449 23.21 19.36 -5.20
CA GLY A 449 23.59 19.97 -3.92
C GLY A 449 23.25 19.11 -2.73
N VAL A 450 23.49 19.68 -1.57
CA VAL A 450 23.23 19.02 -0.29
C VAL A 450 22.54 20.01 0.65
N VAL A 451 21.42 19.59 1.23
CA VAL A 451 20.73 20.31 2.31
C VAL A 451 21.00 19.58 3.62
N LYS A 452 21.59 20.27 4.57
CA LYS A 452 21.77 19.76 5.93
C LYS A 452 20.48 19.95 6.71
N ILE A 453 20.03 18.90 7.39
CA ILE A 453 18.80 18.88 8.17
C ILE A 453 19.13 18.51 9.62
N ASP A 454 18.80 19.39 10.56
CA ASP A 454 18.85 19.04 11.97
C ASP A 454 17.78 17.99 12.27
N TYR A 455 18.19 16.86 12.85
CA TYR A 455 17.37 15.69 13.01
C TYR A 455 17.19 15.28 14.47
N PHE A 456 15.98 14.85 14.80
CA PHE A 456 15.65 14.10 15.99
C PHE A 456 14.47 13.12 15.70
N PRO A 457 14.36 12.00 16.43
CA PRO A 457 13.25 11.07 16.29
C PRO A 457 11.88 11.76 16.41
N TRP A 458 10.90 11.30 15.66
CA TRP A 458 9.51 11.81 15.61
C TRP A 458 9.35 13.23 15.08
N MET A 459 10.33 13.72 14.39
CA MET A 459 10.30 15.04 13.77
C MET A 459 9.47 15.02 12.48
N ASN A 460 8.47 15.91 12.41
CA ASN A 460 7.62 16.08 11.22
C ASN A 460 7.47 17.57 10.93
N LYS A 461 8.13 18.04 9.89
CA LYS A 461 8.12 19.47 9.54
C LYS A 461 8.65 19.75 8.14
N SER A 462 8.30 20.94 7.64
CA SER A 462 9.01 21.53 6.50
C SER A 462 10.43 21.89 6.90
N VAL A 463 11.37 21.64 6.01
CA VAL A 463 12.77 22.03 6.11
C VAL A 463 13.09 23.04 5.02
N SER A 464 14.35 23.51 4.98
CA SER A 464 14.75 24.48 3.93
C SER A 464 14.44 23.94 2.54
N PRO A 465 13.76 24.72 1.68
CA PRO A 465 13.47 24.32 0.32
C PRO A 465 14.76 24.20 -0.50
N ILE A 466 14.66 23.52 -1.63
CA ILE A 466 15.72 23.44 -2.62
C ILE A 466 15.41 24.45 -3.72
N GLU A 467 16.34 25.37 -3.96
CA GLU A 467 16.27 26.32 -5.07
C GLU A 467 17.06 25.78 -6.25
N ILE A 468 16.42 25.62 -7.40
CA ILE A 468 17.03 25.15 -8.65
C ILE A 468 16.65 26.05 -9.81
N LYS A 469 17.39 25.93 -10.89
CA LYS A 469 17.05 26.59 -12.16
C LYS A 469 16.71 25.53 -13.22
N ALA A 470 15.55 25.68 -13.86
CA ALA A 470 15.15 24.82 -14.96
C ALA A 470 16.15 24.90 -16.12
N SER A 471 16.30 23.78 -16.84
CA SER A 471 17.06 23.77 -18.09
C SER A 471 16.58 24.88 -19.05
N LYS A 472 17.49 25.44 -19.83
CA LYS A 472 17.11 26.37 -20.88
C LYS A 472 16.44 25.72 -22.10
N TYR A 473 16.58 24.41 -22.24
CA TYR A 473 16.01 23.64 -23.35
C TYR A 473 14.79 22.85 -22.91
N SER A 474 13.86 22.66 -23.83
CA SER A 474 12.72 21.76 -23.61
C SER A 474 13.19 20.33 -23.35
N GLY A 475 12.46 19.62 -22.52
CA GLY A 475 12.74 18.23 -22.15
C GLY A 475 12.23 17.86 -20.77
N LEU A 476 12.75 16.78 -20.23
CA LEU A 476 12.38 16.25 -18.92
C LEU A 476 13.56 16.37 -17.94
N SER A 477 13.36 17.09 -16.84
CA SER A 477 14.31 17.06 -15.72
C SER A 477 13.84 16.09 -14.66
N LYS A 478 14.73 15.18 -14.28
CA LYS A 478 14.53 14.21 -13.19
C LYS A 478 15.32 14.72 -11.98
N ILE A 479 14.65 14.90 -10.86
CA ILE A 479 15.27 15.36 -9.62
C ILE A 479 15.19 14.22 -8.64
N TYR A 480 16.35 13.75 -8.21
CA TYR A 480 16.52 12.66 -7.27
C TYR A 480 16.88 13.19 -5.89
N PHE A 481 16.28 12.63 -4.87
CA PHE A 481 16.53 12.94 -3.48
C PHE A 481 17.08 11.71 -2.78
N THR A 482 18.27 11.83 -2.17
CA THR A 482 18.87 10.77 -1.35
C THR A 482 19.13 11.33 0.03
N LEU A 483 18.46 10.77 1.02
CA LEU A 483 18.65 11.13 2.42
C LEU A 483 19.68 10.19 3.07
N GLU A 484 20.72 10.75 3.64
CA GLU A 484 21.81 10.00 4.26
C GLU A 484 22.05 10.47 5.69
N ASN A 485 22.58 9.58 6.52
CA ASN A 485 23.16 9.95 7.80
C ASN A 485 24.62 10.42 7.64
N LYS A 486 25.24 10.82 8.73
CA LYS A 486 26.62 11.33 8.73
C LYS A 486 27.67 10.32 8.24
N GLU A 487 27.39 9.03 8.37
CA GLU A 487 28.26 7.94 7.92
C GLU A 487 28.05 7.60 6.43
N GLY A 488 27.20 8.33 5.71
CA GLY A 488 26.88 8.07 4.29
C GLY A 488 25.95 6.88 4.08
N LYS A 489 25.27 6.41 5.13
CA LYS A 489 24.24 5.36 4.99
C LYS A 489 22.96 5.97 4.43
N ILE A 490 22.51 5.47 3.29
CA ILE A 490 21.24 5.87 2.68
C ILE A 490 20.10 5.39 3.58
N ILE A 491 19.22 6.33 3.93
CA ILE A 491 18.03 6.12 4.76
C ILE A 491 16.79 6.07 3.88
N HIS A 492 16.73 6.93 2.85
CA HIS A 492 15.56 7.09 2.02
C HIS A 492 15.91 7.64 0.64
N ARG A 493 15.16 7.24 -0.38
CA ARG A 493 15.19 7.80 -1.73
C ARG A 493 13.82 8.27 -2.14
N ASN A 494 13.79 9.39 -2.86
CA ASN A 494 12.58 9.92 -3.48
C ASN A 494 12.92 10.66 -4.77
N PHE A 495 11.92 11.02 -5.57
CA PHE A 495 12.14 11.75 -6.81
C PHE A 495 10.95 12.64 -7.18
N MET A 496 11.21 13.59 -8.05
CA MET A 496 10.18 14.33 -8.77
C MET A 496 10.66 14.68 -10.19
N HIS A 497 9.74 15.16 -11.03
CA HIS A 497 10.02 15.50 -12.41
C HIS A 497 9.60 16.92 -12.76
N LEU A 498 10.33 17.56 -13.70
CA LEU A 498 9.94 18.81 -14.32
C LEU A 498 9.87 18.64 -15.83
N VAL A 499 8.71 18.93 -16.39
CA VAL A 499 8.52 19.07 -17.84
C VAL A 499 8.90 20.49 -18.20
N VAL A 500 10.06 20.66 -18.83
CA VAL A 500 10.56 21.97 -19.23
C VAL A 500 10.05 22.33 -20.63
N LYS A 501 9.30 23.41 -20.74
CA LYS A 501 8.84 23.99 -22.03
C LYS A 501 9.66 25.24 -22.38
N SER A 502 10.33 25.23 -23.53
CA SER A 502 11.18 26.33 -23.99
C SER A 502 11.16 26.43 -25.48
N GLU A 503 11.18 27.67 -25.98
CA GLU A 503 11.36 27.99 -27.42
C GLU A 503 12.84 28.00 -27.84
N ILE A 504 13.76 27.89 -26.88
CA ILE A 504 15.20 27.95 -27.19
C ILE A 504 15.61 26.62 -27.81
N LYS A 505 16.14 26.73 -29.03
CA LYS A 505 16.63 25.54 -29.77
C LYS A 505 18.09 25.25 -29.44
N ILE A 506 18.39 23.96 -29.39
CA ILE A 506 19.78 23.48 -29.26
C ILE A 506 20.50 23.83 -30.56
N PRO A 507 21.64 24.55 -30.48
CA PRO A 507 22.39 24.94 -31.69
C PRO A 507 22.81 23.73 -32.52
N LYS A 508 22.82 23.89 -33.85
CA LYS A 508 23.26 22.86 -34.81
C LYS A 508 22.47 21.53 -34.71
N THR A 509 21.23 21.59 -34.23
CA THR A 509 20.34 20.41 -34.18
C THR A 509 19.14 20.64 -35.10
N PHE A 510 18.69 19.55 -35.73
CA PHE A 510 17.42 19.47 -36.43
C PHE A 510 16.56 18.41 -35.76
N VAL A 511 15.31 18.70 -35.48
CA VAL A 511 14.35 17.77 -34.93
C VAL A 511 13.09 17.78 -35.77
N SER A 512 12.67 16.59 -36.20
CA SER A 512 11.37 16.38 -36.83
C SER A 512 10.53 15.51 -35.87
N SER A 513 9.37 15.98 -35.48
CA SER A 513 8.42 15.24 -34.67
C SER A 513 7.24 14.81 -35.53
N ILE A 514 6.88 13.55 -35.46
CA ILE A 514 5.76 13.01 -36.19
C ILE A 514 4.76 12.48 -35.16
N PRO A 515 3.51 12.99 -35.14
CA PRO A 515 2.46 12.41 -34.33
C PRO A 515 2.28 10.90 -34.64
N VAL A 516 2.19 10.06 -33.65
CA VAL A 516 2.15 8.60 -33.87
C VAL A 516 0.95 8.15 -34.70
N LYS A 517 -0.15 8.91 -34.69
CA LYS A 517 -1.33 8.66 -35.55
C LYS A 517 -1.08 8.91 -37.04
N GLU A 518 0.00 9.63 -37.40
CA GLU A 518 0.36 9.94 -38.78
C GLU A 518 1.28 8.89 -39.40
N TYR A 519 1.15 7.63 -38.96
CA TYR A 519 1.85 6.51 -39.60
C TYR A 519 1.43 6.36 -41.08
N SER A 520 2.40 6.11 -41.96
CA SER A 520 2.17 5.99 -43.39
C SER A 520 1.52 4.69 -43.78
N SER A 521 1.82 3.61 -43.05
CA SER A 521 1.19 2.31 -43.21
C SER A 521 1.23 1.50 -41.91
N SER A 522 0.34 0.55 -41.78
CA SER A 522 0.31 -0.36 -40.66
C SER A 522 -0.41 -1.68 -41.02
N LYS A 523 0.03 -2.77 -40.44
CA LYS A 523 -0.62 -4.06 -40.55
C LYS A 523 -0.45 -4.83 -39.24
N TRP A 524 -1.56 -5.37 -38.73
CA TRP A 524 -1.58 -6.12 -37.48
C TRP A 524 -2.37 -7.41 -37.64
N SER A 525 -1.91 -8.50 -37.06
CA SER A 525 -2.53 -9.82 -37.22
C SER A 525 -3.83 -9.97 -36.42
N LYS A 526 -3.96 -9.21 -35.33
CA LYS A 526 -5.17 -9.27 -34.49
C LYS A 526 -5.92 -7.94 -34.56
N ARG A 527 -5.44 -6.90 -33.91
CA ARG A 527 -6.13 -5.61 -33.84
C ARG A 527 -5.18 -4.43 -33.88
N LYS A 528 -5.68 -3.31 -34.37
CA LYS A 528 -5.07 -1.99 -34.28
C LYS A 528 -6.11 -1.01 -33.77
N TRP A 529 -5.70 -0.12 -32.86
CA TRP A 529 -6.57 0.94 -32.35
C TRP A 529 -5.77 2.16 -31.91
N GLU A 530 -6.47 3.26 -31.71
CA GLU A 530 -5.91 4.52 -31.20
C GLU A 530 -6.63 4.88 -29.91
N VAL A 531 -5.92 5.56 -29.01
CA VAL A 531 -6.45 6.10 -27.76
C VAL A 531 -5.95 7.50 -27.54
N LEU A 532 -6.59 8.28 -26.67
CA LEU A 532 -6.24 9.65 -26.32
C LEU A 532 -6.15 10.54 -27.59
N ASP A 533 -7.16 10.53 -28.42
CA ASP A 533 -7.22 11.30 -29.69
C ASP A 533 -6.02 11.03 -30.63
N GLY A 534 -5.49 9.82 -30.58
CA GLY A 534 -4.33 9.42 -31.40
C GLY A 534 -2.98 9.83 -30.84
N LEU A 535 -2.91 10.25 -29.56
CA LEU A 535 -1.64 10.41 -28.85
C LEU A 535 -0.92 9.08 -28.65
N LYS A 536 -1.68 7.98 -28.66
CA LYS A 536 -1.16 6.61 -28.62
C LYS A 536 -1.77 5.77 -29.72
N VAL A 537 -0.96 4.94 -30.35
CA VAL A 537 -1.40 3.91 -31.29
C VAL A 537 -0.98 2.56 -30.78
N ASN A 538 -1.90 1.61 -30.84
CA ASN A 538 -1.68 0.29 -30.31
C ASN A 538 -1.89 -0.75 -31.40
N GLY A 539 -1.18 -1.86 -31.27
CA GLY A 539 -1.35 -3.03 -32.10
C GLY A 539 -1.14 -4.30 -31.30
N THR A 540 -1.92 -5.33 -31.59
CA THR A 540 -1.80 -6.62 -30.91
C THR A 540 -1.64 -7.75 -31.90
N GLY A 541 -0.96 -8.81 -31.48
CA GLY A 541 -0.45 -9.86 -32.35
C GLY A 541 0.87 -9.46 -33.00
N LYS A 542 1.14 -9.94 -34.21
CA LYS A 542 2.31 -9.56 -35.02
C LYS A 542 1.92 -8.44 -35.98
N GLY A 543 2.69 -7.37 -36.00
CA GLY A 543 2.38 -6.23 -36.89
C GLY A 543 3.42 -5.15 -36.84
N PHE A 544 3.10 -4.04 -37.51
CA PHE A 544 3.98 -2.87 -37.58
C PHE A 544 3.21 -1.58 -37.77
N PHE A 545 3.84 -0.49 -37.39
CA PHE A 545 3.55 0.89 -37.84
C PHE A 545 4.77 1.40 -38.60
N GLU A 546 4.53 1.99 -39.76
CA GLU A 546 5.54 2.64 -40.59
C GLU A 546 5.39 4.15 -40.53
N LEU A 547 6.46 4.85 -40.24
CA LEU A 547 6.53 6.31 -40.20
C LEU A 547 7.47 6.80 -41.28
N LYS A 548 7.03 7.76 -42.09
CA LYS A 548 7.88 8.41 -43.14
C LYS A 548 8.38 9.73 -42.59
N ILE A 549 9.69 9.82 -42.46
CA ILE A 549 10.36 11.02 -41.97
C ILE A 549 11.03 11.72 -43.16
N SER A 550 10.58 12.93 -43.48
CA SER A 550 11.23 13.74 -44.51
C SER A 550 12.41 14.47 -43.92
N VAL A 551 13.58 14.23 -44.49
CA VAL A 551 14.79 14.98 -44.16
C VAL A 551 14.86 16.17 -45.13
N PRO A 552 14.94 17.42 -44.66
CA PRO A 552 15.06 18.59 -45.53
C PRO A 552 16.29 18.50 -46.43
N SER A 553 16.14 18.85 -47.70
CA SER A 553 17.22 18.77 -48.70
C SER A 553 18.39 19.72 -48.40
N ASN A 554 18.15 20.75 -47.61
CA ASN A 554 19.18 21.71 -47.18
C ASN A 554 19.92 21.29 -45.92
N LEU A 555 19.60 20.12 -45.36
CA LEU A 555 20.32 19.60 -44.21
C LEU A 555 21.62 18.99 -44.70
N ASP A 556 22.73 19.57 -44.30
CA ASP A 556 24.04 19.01 -44.56
C ASP A 556 24.24 17.72 -43.76
N LEU A 557 24.26 16.59 -44.44
CA LEU A 557 24.43 15.26 -43.84
C LEU A 557 25.88 14.77 -43.87
N ASP A 558 26.80 15.55 -44.46
CA ASP A 558 28.22 15.23 -44.55
C ASP A 558 28.96 15.60 -43.25
N GLY A 559 29.95 14.83 -42.89
CA GLY A 559 30.79 15.01 -41.70
C GLY A 559 30.33 14.26 -40.46
N ASN A 560 30.89 14.59 -39.29
CA ASN A 560 30.65 13.95 -38.00
C ASN A 560 29.26 14.34 -37.44
N LYS A 561 28.18 13.85 -38.05
CA LYS A 561 26.82 14.08 -37.60
C LYS A 561 26.22 12.82 -37.05
N GLU A 562 25.51 12.97 -35.96
CA GLU A 562 24.77 11.88 -35.34
C GLU A 562 23.27 12.07 -35.61
N ALA A 563 22.62 11.01 -36.03
CA ALA A 563 21.17 10.99 -36.21
C ALA A 563 20.57 9.90 -35.29
N TYR A 564 19.46 10.25 -34.68
CA TYR A 564 18.75 9.33 -33.78
C TYR A 564 17.27 9.32 -34.07
N PHE A 565 16.67 8.16 -33.97
CA PHE A 565 15.24 7.99 -33.88
C PHE A 565 14.88 7.73 -32.41
N ILE A 566 13.90 8.49 -31.88
CA ILE A 566 13.44 8.40 -30.50
C ILE A 566 11.96 8.05 -30.51
N VAL A 567 11.60 7.03 -29.79
CA VAL A 567 10.21 6.56 -29.66
C VAL A 567 9.96 6.10 -28.24
N GLU A 568 8.78 6.39 -27.74
CA GLU A 568 8.28 5.79 -26.52
C GLU A 568 7.42 4.57 -26.84
N ALA A 569 7.64 3.49 -26.12
CA ALA A 569 6.93 2.23 -26.32
C ALA A 569 6.62 1.53 -25.01
N SER A 570 5.47 0.87 -24.95
CA SER A 570 5.00 0.10 -23.80
C SER A 570 4.39 -1.21 -24.29
N SER A 571 4.39 -2.22 -23.43
CA SER A 571 3.75 -3.51 -23.66
C SER A 571 2.30 -3.55 -23.19
N LYS A 572 1.82 -2.56 -22.47
CA LYS A 572 0.50 -2.59 -21.86
C LYS A 572 -0.64 -2.70 -22.85
N GLN A 573 -1.60 -3.54 -22.52
CA GLN A 573 -2.85 -3.68 -23.25
C GLN A 573 -3.89 -2.65 -22.78
N LEU A 574 -4.97 -2.53 -23.55
CA LEU A 574 -6.14 -1.76 -23.15
C LEU A 574 -6.95 -2.46 -22.05
N TYR A 575 -7.73 -1.69 -21.32
CA TYR A 575 -8.82 -2.22 -20.50
C TYR A 575 -9.76 -3.09 -21.33
N GLU A 576 -10.31 -4.11 -20.72
CA GLU A 576 -11.30 -4.95 -21.37
C GLU A 576 -12.52 -4.14 -21.87
N LYS A 577 -12.97 -3.15 -21.10
CA LYS A 577 -14.06 -2.25 -21.50
C LYS A 577 -13.76 -1.42 -22.76
N ASP A 578 -12.51 -1.16 -23.04
CA ASP A 578 -12.05 -0.36 -24.19
C ASP A 578 -11.75 -1.26 -25.41
N LYS A 579 -11.78 -2.57 -25.25
CA LYS A 579 -11.67 -3.53 -26.34
C LYS A 579 -13.02 -3.65 -27.07
N GLY A 580 -13.01 -3.80 -28.38
CA GLY A 580 -14.25 -4.05 -29.14
C GLY A 580 -14.86 -5.41 -28.83
N LYS A 581 -16.15 -5.56 -29.16
CA LYS A 581 -16.90 -6.82 -28.91
C LYS A 581 -16.28 -8.03 -29.60
N GLU A 582 -15.56 -7.82 -30.67
CA GLU A 582 -14.85 -8.83 -31.45
C GLU A 582 -13.60 -9.38 -30.72
N TYR A 583 -13.29 -8.84 -29.57
CA TYR A 583 -12.04 -9.14 -28.85
C TYR A 583 -12.23 -10.06 -27.64
N ASP A 584 -13.27 -10.84 -27.64
CA ASP A 584 -13.58 -11.82 -26.60
C ASP A 584 -12.71 -13.09 -26.78
N GLU A 585 -11.39 -12.95 -26.62
CA GLU A 585 -10.44 -14.08 -26.75
C GLU A 585 -10.17 -14.83 -25.45
N THR A 586 -10.60 -14.28 -24.32
CA THR A 586 -10.21 -14.81 -23.03
C THR A 586 -11.20 -15.84 -22.53
N GLY A 587 -10.85 -17.09 -22.70
CA GLY A 587 -11.60 -18.20 -22.12
C GLY A 587 -11.62 -18.23 -20.60
N ILE A 588 -10.73 -17.48 -19.94
CA ILE A 588 -10.61 -17.45 -18.49
C ILE A 588 -10.25 -16.04 -18.04
N ASP A 589 -11.16 -15.45 -17.29
CA ASP A 589 -10.95 -14.21 -16.58
C ASP A 589 -11.39 -14.40 -15.13
N TYR A 590 -10.44 -14.37 -14.22
CA TYR A 590 -10.67 -14.60 -12.79
C TYR A 590 -11.61 -13.56 -12.18
N MET A 591 -11.55 -12.31 -12.63
CA MET A 591 -12.44 -11.24 -12.16
C MET A 591 -13.89 -11.48 -12.46
N ARG A 592 -14.15 -12.13 -13.57
CA ARG A 592 -15.50 -12.25 -14.11
C ARG A 592 -16.10 -13.62 -13.88
N GLY A 593 -15.25 -14.58 -13.48
CA GLY A 593 -15.60 -15.96 -13.72
C GLY A 593 -15.94 -16.14 -15.21
N SER A 594 -15.88 -17.28 -15.76
CA SER A 594 -16.11 -17.56 -17.18
C SER A 594 -17.49 -17.14 -17.76
N LYS A 595 -18.31 -16.37 -17.03
CA LYS A 595 -19.72 -16.13 -17.34
C LYS A 595 -20.11 -14.67 -17.61
N VAL A 596 -19.24 -13.72 -17.34
CA VAL A 596 -19.55 -12.29 -17.50
C VAL A 596 -18.76 -11.70 -18.66
N SER A 597 -19.48 -11.18 -19.65
CA SER A 597 -18.83 -10.51 -20.79
C SER A 597 -17.91 -9.37 -20.34
N PRO A 598 -16.69 -9.25 -20.90
CA PRO A 598 -15.76 -8.15 -20.65
C PRO A 598 -16.40 -6.77 -20.71
N HIS A 599 -17.30 -6.57 -21.68
CA HIS A 599 -17.98 -5.31 -21.89
C HIS A 599 -19.01 -4.93 -20.82
N LYS A 600 -19.35 -5.87 -19.95
CA LYS A 600 -20.34 -5.67 -18.87
C LYS A 600 -19.68 -5.60 -17.51
N ASN A 601 -18.39 -5.87 -17.41
CA ASN A 601 -17.66 -5.80 -16.16
C ASN A 601 -17.05 -4.41 -15.97
N PRO A 602 -17.55 -3.59 -15.02
CA PRO A 602 -17.01 -2.28 -14.76
C PRO A 602 -15.58 -2.32 -14.19
N ASN A 603 -15.18 -3.45 -13.62
CA ASN A 603 -13.88 -3.65 -12.97
C ASN A 603 -12.84 -4.30 -13.89
N SER A 604 -12.96 -4.09 -15.19
CA SER A 604 -12.11 -4.71 -16.20
C SER A 604 -10.83 -3.92 -16.43
N TYR A 605 -9.86 -4.11 -15.56
CA TYR A 605 -8.54 -3.50 -15.65
C TYR A 605 -7.52 -4.40 -16.36
N PRO A 606 -6.39 -3.85 -16.86
CA PRO A 606 -5.24 -4.65 -17.22
C PRO A 606 -4.71 -5.39 -16.00
N MET A 607 -4.54 -6.70 -16.11
CA MET A 607 -4.14 -7.58 -15.02
C MET A 607 -2.82 -8.24 -15.36
N THR A 608 -1.84 -8.14 -14.46
CA THR A 608 -0.54 -8.78 -14.63
C THR A 608 -0.59 -10.29 -14.43
N ASP A 609 -1.62 -10.79 -13.74
CA ASP A 609 -1.75 -12.20 -13.40
C ASP A 609 -2.52 -13.03 -14.44
N GLU A 610 -3.45 -12.40 -15.17
CA GLU A 610 -4.28 -13.12 -16.11
C GLU A 610 -3.50 -13.70 -17.27
N ILE A 611 -2.78 -12.85 -17.98
CA ILE A 611 -2.04 -13.25 -19.17
C ILE A 611 -0.76 -12.44 -19.24
N LYS A 612 0.36 -13.13 -19.39
CA LYS A 612 1.62 -12.49 -19.75
C LYS A 612 1.59 -12.15 -21.23
N PHE A 613 1.74 -10.88 -21.56
CA PHE A 613 1.86 -10.39 -22.93
C PHE A 613 3.35 -10.18 -23.26
N PRO A 614 4.08 -11.22 -23.70
CA PRO A 614 5.46 -11.03 -24.09
C PRO A 614 5.50 -10.09 -25.29
N SER A 615 5.91 -8.87 -25.04
CA SER A 615 6.00 -7.83 -26.06
C SER A 615 7.43 -7.62 -26.47
N GLU A 616 7.66 -7.68 -27.78
CA GLU A 616 8.96 -7.45 -28.38
C GLU A 616 8.82 -6.36 -29.44
N ILE A 617 9.60 -5.29 -29.29
CA ILE A 617 9.68 -4.25 -30.32
C ILE A 617 10.94 -4.46 -31.18
N ASN A 618 10.73 -4.46 -32.49
CA ASN A 618 11.81 -4.40 -33.46
C ASN A 618 11.70 -3.05 -34.20
N VAL A 619 12.74 -2.27 -34.18
CA VAL A 619 12.81 -1.02 -34.93
C VAL A 619 13.72 -1.21 -36.15
N SER A 620 13.18 -0.91 -37.33
CA SER A 620 13.93 -0.90 -38.57
C SER A 620 13.93 0.52 -39.17
N ILE A 621 15.04 0.94 -39.73
CA ILE A 621 15.18 2.20 -40.43
C ILE A 621 15.68 1.89 -41.83
N ASN A 622 14.92 2.31 -42.86
CA ASN A 622 15.22 2.00 -44.26
C ASN A 622 15.50 0.50 -44.46
N ASP A 623 14.57 -0.32 -44.01
CA ASP A 623 14.59 -1.81 -44.05
C ASP A 623 15.73 -2.50 -43.31
N LYS A 624 16.59 -1.76 -42.63
CA LYS A 624 17.65 -2.32 -41.79
C LYS A 624 17.20 -2.34 -40.33
N ARG A 625 17.16 -3.55 -39.75
CA ARG A 625 16.85 -3.69 -38.31
C ARG A 625 17.94 -3.03 -37.47
N LYS A 626 17.56 -2.10 -36.62
CA LYS A 626 18.44 -1.32 -35.74
C LYS A 626 18.36 -1.75 -34.28
N LEU A 627 17.19 -2.19 -33.83
CA LEU A 627 16.97 -2.56 -32.45
C LEU A 627 16.00 -3.75 -32.35
N LYS A 628 16.28 -4.60 -31.39
CA LYS A 628 15.31 -5.57 -30.82
C LYS A 628 15.30 -5.40 -29.31
N LYS A 629 14.13 -5.16 -28.72
CA LYS A 629 13.97 -5.00 -27.28
C LYS A 629 12.71 -5.71 -26.81
N VAL A 630 12.85 -6.47 -25.72
CA VAL A 630 11.71 -7.01 -24.97
C VAL A 630 11.22 -5.92 -24.03
N LEU A 631 9.92 -5.66 -24.05
CA LEU A 631 9.27 -4.72 -23.16
C LEU A 631 8.65 -5.52 -22.01
N VAL A 632 8.87 -5.06 -20.79
CA VAL A 632 8.29 -5.67 -19.60
C VAL A 632 6.80 -5.39 -19.57
N ASP A 633 6.01 -6.37 -19.17
CA ASP A 633 4.55 -6.27 -19.12
C ASP A 633 4.03 -5.47 -17.93
N ASP A 634 4.79 -5.46 -16.86
CA ASP A 634 4.60 -4.59 -15.70
C ASP A 634 5.45 -3.31 -15.86
N PRO A 635 5.15 -2.25 -15.10
CA PRO A 635 4.02 -2.09 -14.21
C PRO A 635 2.70 -1.87 -14.98
N ALA A 636 1.61 -2.07 -14.30
CA ALA A 636 0.31 -1.78 -14.86
C ALA A 636 0.19 -0.29 -15.13
N ASP A 637 0.13 0.04 -16.39
CA ASP A 637 -0.08 1.41 -16.81
C ASP A 637 -0.82 1.45 -18.13
N HIS A 638 -2.05 1.70 -18.02
CA HIS A 638 -2.95 1.75 -19.12
C HIS A 638 -3.17 3.15 -19.69
N ARG A 639 -3.01 4.18 -18.85
CA ARG A 639 -3.33 5.57 -19.21
C ARG A 639 -2.10 6.47 -19.29
N GLY A 640 -0.94 5.88 -19.33
CA GLY A 640 0.29 6.62 -19.40
C GLY A 640 0.72 7.21 -18.08
N ILE A 641 0.51 6.48 -17.02
CA ILE A 641 0.72 6.95 -15.67
C ILE A 641 2.17 6.83 -15.24
N LEU A 642 2.90 5.82 -15.65
CA LEU A 642 4.36 5.80 -15.57
C LEU A 642 4.95 6.95 -16.38
N SER A 643 4.21 7.98 -16.44
CA SER A 643 4.47 9.09 -17.25
C SER A 643 5.21 10.13 -16.43
N TRP A 644 6.44 10.25 -16.69
CA TRP A 644 7.24 11.36 -16.17
C TRP A 644 6.72 12.73 -16.62
N HIS A 645 5.85 12.74 -17.64
CA HIS A 645 5.23 13.93 -18.17
C HIS A 645 3.85 14.21 -17.59
N ASN A 646 3.34 13.29 -16.80
CA ASN A 646 2.04 13.47 -16.18
C ASN A 646 2.13 14.52 -15.08
N GLN A 647 1.20 15.43 -15.08
CA GLN A 647 1.08 16.48 -14.09
C GLN A 647 -0.39 16.65 -13.71
N LYS A 648 -0.64 17.14 -12.51
CA LYS A 648 -1.99 17.45 -12.07
C LYS A 648 -2.54 18.63 -12.87
N ILE A 649 -3.31 18.35 -13.93
CA ILE A 649 -4.00 19.35 -14.72
C ILE A 649 -5.46 19.40 -14.34
N TYR A 650 -5.99 18.26 -13.94
CA TYR A 650 -7.38 18.07 -13.60
C TYR A 650 -7.55 17.87 -12.10
N SER A 651 -8.35 18.74 -11.49
CA SER A 651 -8.93 18.52 -10.18
C SER A 651 -10.43 18.43 -10.38
N PRO A 652 -11.06 17.32 -10.10
CA PRO A 652 -12.52 17.25 -10.22
C PRO A 652 -13.14 18.31 -9.33
N LYS A 653 -13.82 19.27 -9.91
CA LYS A 653 -14.58 20.29 -9.17
C LYS A 653 -15.87 19.72 -8.57
N THR A 654 -16.23 18.53 -8.97
CA THR A 654 -17.43 17.82 -8.54
C THR A 654 -17.03 16.57 -7.76
N LYS A 655 -17.84 16.22 -6.79
CA LYS A 655 -17.74 14.98 -6.01
C LYS A 655 -18.10 13.73 -6.82
N ASP A 656 -18.08 13.82 -8.15
CA ASP A 656 -18.32 12.66 -8.99
C ASP A 656 -17.21 11.64 -8.74
N LYS A 657 -17.60 10.55 -8.17
CA LYS A 657 -16.75 9.50 -7.65
C LYS A 657 -15.89 8.83 -8.72
N ASP A 658 -16.21 9.05 -10.00
CA ASP A 658 -15.57 8.30 -11.05
C ASP A 658 -15.29 9.14 -12.30
N CYS A 659 -14.08 9.67 -12.38
CA CYS A 659 -13.64 10.42 -13.56
C CYS A 659 -13.55 9.54 -14.81
N TRP A 660 -13.57 8.21 -14.67
CA TRP A 660 -13.49 7.24 -15.76
C TRP A 660 -14.85 6.90 -16.39
N GLU A 661 -15.94 7.16 -15.67
CA GLU A 661 -17.29 7.06 -16.21
C GLU A 661 -17.61 8.19 -17.18
N ARG A 662 -16.82 9.26 -17.17
CA ARG A 662 -16.98 10.37 -18.09
C ARG A 662 -16.47 10.01 -19.48
N PRO A 663 -17.08 10.58 -20.54
CA PRO A 663 -16.52 10.51 -21.88
C PRO A 663 -15.06 10.94 -21.91
N GLU A 664 -14.26 10.35 -22.79
CA GLU A 664 -12.82 10.59 -22.84
C GLU A 664 -12.48 12.07 -23.09
N GLU A 665 -13.29 12.78 -23.86
CA GLU A 665 -13.17 14.22 -24.11
C GLU A 665 -13.36 15.08 -22.87
N GLU A 666 -14.04 14.59 -21.84
CA GLU A 666 -14.25 15.26 -20.56
C GLU A 666 -13.15 14.97 -19.54
N ARG A 667 -12.11 14.24 -19.93
CA ARG A 667 -10.95 13.87 -19.11
C ARG A 667 -9.70 14.60 -19.56
N PRO A 668 -9.63 15.94 -19.40
CA PRO A 668 -8.56 16.76 -19.98
C PRO A 668 -7.16 16.37 -19.46
N PHE A 669 -7.05 15.82 -18.27
CA PHE A 669 -5.79 15.35 -17.71
C PHE A 669 -5.18 14.17 -18.49
N LEU A 670 -5.96 13.37 -19.18
CA LEU A 670 -5.45 12.28 -20.02
C LEU A 670 -4.74 12.76 -21.26
N LYS A 671 -5.10 13.95 -21.77
CA LYS A 671 -4.43 14.58 -22.91
C LYS A 671 -3.03 15.05 -22.57
N GLU A 672 -2.82 15.32 -21.30
CA GLU A 672 -1.54 15.78 -20.77
C GLU A 672 -0.75 14.64 -20.10
N ALA A 673 -1.39 13.49 -19.89
CA ALA A 673 -0.68 12.30 -19.47
C ALA A 673 0.35 12.01 -20.55
N GLY A 674 1.60 12.24 -20.21
CA GLY A 674 2.71 11.97 -21.11
C GLY A 674 2.80 10.49 -21.38
N SER A 675 3.90 10.07 -21.80
CA SER A 675 4.14 8.67 -22.04
C SER A 675 4.34 7.88 -20.77
N TYR A 676 4.13 6.66 -20.90
CA TYR A 676 4.60 5.65 -19.98
C TYR A 676 5.35 4.57 -20.77
N GLY A 677 6.13 3.79 -20.08
CA GLY A 677 6.94 2.78 -20.73
C GLY A 677 8.34 3.30 -21.07
N TYR A 678 8.91 2.78 -22.11
CA TYR A 678 10.32 2.90 -22.37
C TYR A 678 10.61 3.94 -23.45
N LEU A 679 11.43 4.94 -23.10
CA LEU A 679 12.04 5.80 -24.11
C LEU A 679 13.16 5.04 -24.80
N VAL A 680 13.02 4.84 -26.10
CA VAL A 680 13.99 4.10 -26.91
C VAL A 680 14.68 5.06 -27.86
N LYS A 681 15.99 5.27 -27.69
CA LYS A 681 16.85 6.06 -28.54
C LYS A 681 17.71 5.16 -29.41
N ILE A 682 17.65 5.33 -30.73
CA ILE A 682 18.26 4.43 -31.71
C ILE A 682 19.11 5.24 -32.67
N PRO A 683 20.40 4.91 -32.83
CA PRO A 683 21.22 5.50 -33.86
C PRO A 683 20.69 5.14 -35.27
N VAL A 684 20.65 6.11 -36.12
CA VAL A 684 20.22 5.93 -37.54
C VAL A 684 21.38 5.49 -38.42
#